data_f73dadd676cc3201dd912432c388fd43
#
_entry.id   f73dadd676cc3201dd912432c388fd43
#
_cell.length_a   1.000
_cell.length_b   1.000
_cell.length_c   1.000
_cell.angle_alpha   90.00
_cell.angle_beta   90.00
_cell.angle_gamma   90.00
#
_symmetry.space_group_name_H-M   'P 1'
#
loop_
_entity.id
_entity.type
_entity.pdbx_description
1 polymer ?
#
loop_
_entity_poly.entity_id
_entity_poly.type
_entity_poly.pdbx_seq_one_letter_code
_entity_poly.pdbx_strand_id
1 'polypeptide(L)'
;MAKVTKASTEEPFQKDFIEVLGAREHNLKDIDIRIPKNQLVVFTGVSGSGKSSLAFDTIYNEGQRRYMESFSAYARQFIGDMERPDVDKITGLSPVISIEQKTTNKNPRSTVGTVTEIYDFLRLLYARVAEAYSYNTGKKMVKFSEEEIVQNIFEKYDGKKISVLAPLIRGRKGHYRELFEDVRKKGYLKVRVDGEVMDLKPKMQVDRYKIHDIELVVDRLAVADDMKLRLSQSVQKTLQLGKDLMFLLIQDDGKLVQYSKQLMCEETGISYEEPSPNAFSFNSPYGACPTCRGLGNVYTIDIDTVLPDTSLSVNEGAIVPLGEERDASVFKQVEDFARKNKINLNKPVKELTAQQLNLILYGDKGINPALELDMSDESIPDFYTGSYEGIIPMLKRWFSSGNSSDMLRGWVEKFMVLSTCSTCNGTRLKKESLWFKIDKWNIADLGNLNLDNLAAWFDGLELRMSDKQNAIAKDILKEIRERLQFLLNVGLTYLSLNRPSKSLSGGESQRIRLATQIGSQLQGITYVLDEPSIGLHQRDNQRLIAALQHLRDIGNSVIVVEHDKDIMLASDYLVDIGPRAGKHGGEIVAKGPPENILHSNSETAQYLLGKKSIAVPKVRRKGNGKFIELKGVQGNNLQDIDVKFPLGKLILITGVSGSGKSTLINETLYPLLSKYCYNSKAVPLAYKSIKGLEHIDKVIEIDQSPIGRTPRSNPATYCGFFTEIRTLFASVPEAKIRGYKPGRFSFNVKSGRCDVCEGGGMRVIEMNFLPDVHVHCEKCNGKRYNRETLEIRYKGKSISDVLDMTVDEAVEFFQPVPFIYRKIKVLQDVGLGYITLGQSAVTLSGGEAQRVKLSTELGKKDTGKTFYILDEPTTGLHFQDIKHLLDVIDKLVDRGNTVLVIEHNMDVIKVADHIIDIGPEGGDGGGRILFEGQPEDLIKVKESFTAKYLQAEFK
;
A
#
# COMPACT_ATOMS: atom_id res chain seq x y z
N MET A 1 -59.29 -17.55 51.97
CA MET A 1 -59.03 -16.38 51.15
C MET A 1 -57.57 -16.34 50.75
N ALA A 2 -57.28 -16.85 49.57
CA ALA A 2 -55.88 -16.89 49.05
C ALA A 2 -55.66 -15.61 48.23
N LYS A 3 -54.61 -14.84 48.57
CA LYS A 3 -54.12 -13.68 47.81
C LYS A 3 -53.47 -14.19 46.54
N VAL A 4 -54.06 -13.90 45.39
CA VAL A 4 -53.44 -14.04 44.06
C VAL A 4 -52.40 -12.97 43.93
N THR A 5 -51.13 -13.35 43.98
CA THR A 5 -49.99 -12.52 43.56
C THR A 5 -50.05 -12.31 42.04
N LYS A 6 -50.22 -11.07 41.62
CA LYS A 6 -50.05 -10.64 40.24
C LYS A 6 -48.62 -10.99 39.79
N ALA A 7 -48.51 -11.89 38.79
CA ALA A 7 -47.30 -12.07 38.05
C ALA A 7 -47.01 -10.78 37.29
N SER A 8 -45.79 -10.23 37.49
CA SER A 8 -45.23 -9.17 36.68
C SER A 8 -45.08 -9.73 35.25
N THR A 9 -45.85 -9.18 34.34
CA THR A 9 -45.62 -9.36 32.91
C THR A 9 -44.25 -8.74 32.58
N GLU A 10 -43.25 -9.57 32.50
CA GLU A 10 -42.02 -9.19 31.79
C GLU A 10 -42.43 -8.87 30.33
N GLU A 11 -42.30 -7.59 29.94
CA GLU A 11 -42.41 -7.18 28.55
C GLU A 11 -41.39 -8.00 27.73
N PRO A 12 -41.77 -8.53 26.56
CA PRO A 12 -40.84 -9.28 25.72
C PRO A 12 -39.68 -8.35 25.38
N PHE A 13 -38.44 -8.81 25.62
CA PHE A 13 -37.21 -8.14 25.27
C PHE A 13 -37.33 -7.55 23.87
N GLN A 14 -37.35 -6.23 23.76
CA GLN A 14 -37.36 -5.49 22.50
C GLN A 14 -36.03 -5.74 21.80
N LYS A 15 -36.05 -6.68 20.84
CA LYS A 15 -34.90 -7.09 20.03
C LYS A 15 -34.40 -6.03 19.02
N ASP A 16 -35.05 -4.86 18.96
CA ASP A 16 -34.91 -3.91 17.86
C ASP A 16 -33.92 -2.76 18.10
N PHE A 17 -33.27 -2.73 19.24
CA PHE A 17 -32.32 -1.68 19.60
C PHE A 17 -31.02 -2.22 20.19
N ILE A 18 -29.91 -1.51 19.88
CA ILE A 18 -28.67 -1.58 20.67
C ILE A 18 -28.81 -0.51 21.75
N GLU A 19 -28.83 -0.91 23.03
CA GLU A 19 -28.92 0.00 24.15
C GLU A 19 -27.55 0.15 24.81
N VAL A 20 -27.04 1.37 24.88
CA VAL A 20 -25.82 1.73 25.58
C VAL A 20 -26.24 2.57 26.79
N LEU A 21 -25.84 2.15 27.98
CA LEU A 21 -26.18 2.82 29.26
C LEU A 21 -24.89 3.21 29.97
N GLY A 22 -24.77 4.46 30.36
CA GLY A 22 -23.67 4.96 31.15
C GLY A 22 -22.33 4.96 30.44
N ALA A 23 -22.23 5.36 29.17
CA ALA A 23 -20.96 5.42 28.46
C ALA A 23 -20.13 6.64 28.89
N ARG A 24 -18.89 6.35 29.41
CA ARG A 24 -17.99 7.38 30.00
C ARG A 24 -16.58 7.30 29.37
N GLU A 25 -16.40 6.59 28.27
CA GLU A 25 -15.10 6.47 27.63
C GLU A 25 -14.58 7.84 27.17
N HIS A 26 -13.32 8.16 27.48
CA HIS A 26 -12.64 9.42 27.18
C HIS A 26 -13.41 10.68 27.66
N ASN A 27 -14.05 11.39 26.73
CA ASN A 27 -14.78 12.62 27.03
C ASN A 27 -16.30 12.44 27.11
N LEU A 28 -16.81 11.23 27.00
CA LEU A 28 -18.24 10.94 27.08
C LEU A 28 -18.75 11.21 28.50
N LYS A 29 -19.92 11.84 28.59
CA LYS A 29 -20.53 12.27 29.86
C LYS A 29 -21.74 11.42 30.21
N ASP A 30 -21.48 10.17 30.61
CA ASP A 30 -22.52 9.25 31.10
C ASP A 30 -23.67 9.12 30.11
N ILE A 31 -23.37 8.76 28.87
CA ILE A 31 -24.32 8.75 27.76
C ILE A 31 -25.22 7.52 27.83
N ASP A 32 -26.55 7.78 27.78
CA ASP A 32 -27.57 6.78 27.54
C ASP A 32 -28.15 6.93 26.12
N ILE A 33 -28.03 5.90 25.30
CA ILE A 33 -28.54 5.92 23.94
C ILE A 33 -29.14 4.58 23.52
N ARG A 34 -30.25 4.66 22.75
CA ARG A 34 -30.87 3.55 22.01
C ARG A 34 -30.62 3.77 20.52
N ILE A 35 -29.96 2.83 19.90
CA ILE A 35 -29.60 2.84 18.49
C ILE A 35 -30.46 1.79 17.79
N PRO A 36 -31.27 2.16 16.79
CA PRO A 36 -32.14 1.20 16.10
C PRO A 36 -31.29 0.21 15.30
N LYS A 37 -31.68 -1.08 15.32
CA LYS A 37 -31.04 -2.12 14.52
C LYS A 37 -31.53 -2.10 13.08
N ASN A 38 -30.75 -2.73 12.19
CA ASN A 38 -31.08 -2.87 10.76
C ASN A 38 -31.38 -1.52 10.08
N GLN A 39 -30.69 -0.49 10.52
CA GLN A 39 -30.77 0.87 10.00
C GLN A 39 -29.37 1.42 9.72
N LEU A 40 -29.31 2.41 8.83
CA LEU A 40 -28.15 3.24 8.61
C LEU A 40 -28.15 4.38 9.61
N VAL A 41 -27.29 4.29 10.61
CA VAL A 41 -27.17 5.25 11.71
C VAL A 41 -25.91 6.07 11.53
N VAL A 42 -26.01 7.39 11.51
CA VAL A 42 -24.86 8.29 11.38
C VAL A 42 -24.59 9.01 12.69
N PHE A 43 -23.34 8.93 13.16
CA PHE A 43 -22.82 9.74 14.27
C PHE A 43 -22.09 10.95 13.71
N THR A 44 -22.58 12.14 14.03
CA THR A 44 -22.01 13.42 13.58
C THR A 44 -21.73 14.36 14.77
N GLY A 45 -21.13 15.51 14.50
CA GLY A 45 -20.77 16.53 15.47
C GLY A 45 -19.36 17.08 15.26
N VAL A 46 -18.96 18.10 15.99
CA VAL A 46 -17.64 18.74 15.85
C VAL A 46 -16.48 17.75 16.12
N SER A 47 -15.31 18.02 15.55
CA SER A 47 -14.12 17.18 15.78
C SER A 47 -13.76 17.16 17.26
N GLY A 48 -13.46 15.95 17.80
CA GLY A 48 -13.20 15.77 19.24
C GLY A 48 -14.43 15.83 20.15
N SER A 49 -15.65 15.74 19.61
CA SER A 49 -16.89 15.74 20.42
C SER A 49 -17.18 14.40 21.12
N GLY A 50 -16.51 13.30 20.75
CA GLY A 50 -16.71 11.96 21.32
C GLY A 50 -17.37 10.94 20.37
N LYS A 51 -17.53 11.26 19.08
CA LYS A 51 -18.12 10.36 18.10
C LYS A 51 -17.41 9.00 18.02
N SER A 52 -16.10 9.05 17.80
CA SER A 52 -15.26 7.84 17.72
C SER A 52 -15.20 7.12 19.06
N SER A 53 -15.20 7.85 20.19
CA SER A 53 -15.25 7.26 21.53
C SER A 53 -16.52 6.43 21.74
N LEU A 54 -17.67 6.89 21.24
CA LEU A 54 -18.92 6.12 21.34
C LEU A 54 -18.95 4.96 20.33
N ALA A 55 -18.56 5.21 19.06
CA ALA A 55 -18.67 4.21 17.99
C ALA A 55 -17.62 3.08 18.12
N PHE A 56 -16.34 3.47 18.31
CA PHE A 56 -15.21 2.53 18.29
C PHE A 56 -14.80 2.13 19.70
N ASP A 57 -14.47 3.10 20.58
CA ASP A 57 -13.92 2.79 21.89
C ASP A 57 -14.97 2.17 22.83
N THR A 58 -16.27 2.43 22.61
CA THR A 58 -17.35 1.86 23.42
C THR A 58 -18.06 0.69 22.70
N ILE A 59 -18.76 0.94 21.58
CA ILE A 59 -19.63 -0.08 20.95
C ILE A 59 -18.81 -1.18 20.28
N TYR A 60 -17.84 -0.82 19.45
CA TYR A 60 -17.01 -1.80 18.73
C TYR A 60 -16.13 -2.60 19.70
N ASN A 61 -15.44 -1.95 20.62
CA ASN A 61 -14.58 -2.62 21.58
C ASN A 61 -15.34 -3.60 22.49
N GLU A 62 -16.54 -3.24 22.94
CA GLU A 62 -17.38 -4.17 23.72
C GLU A 62 -17.85 -5.36 22.86
N GLY A 63 -18.19 -5.12 21.60
CA GLY A 63 -18.56 -6.18 20.66
C GLY A 63 -17.40 -7.14 20.39
N GLN A 64 -16.20 -6.64 20.18
CA GLN A 64 -15.00 -7.43 20.06
C GLN A 64 -14.68 -8.21 21.32
N ARG A 65 -14.75 -7.56 22.49
CA ARG A 65 -14.50 -8.22 23.77
C ARG A 65 -15.42 -9.43 23.94
N ARG A 66 -16.73 -9.29 23.67
CA ARG A 66 -17.69 -10.40 23.73
C ARG A 66 -17.39 -11.51 22.74
N TYR A 67 -16.97 -11.16 21.54
CA TYR A 67 -16.57 -12.13 20.54
C TYR A 67 -15.33 -12.92 21.00
N MET A 68 -14.35 -12.23 21.58
CA MET A 68 -13.14 -12.85 22.11
C MET A 68 -13.43 -13.76 23.34
N GLU A 69 -14.42 -13.41 24.17
CA GLU A 69 -14.87 -14.25 25.28
C GLU A 69 -15.45 -15.60 24.81
N SER A 70 -15.94 -15.69 23.58
CA SER A 70 -16.42 -16.94 23.01
C SER A 70 -15.30 -17.92 22.63
N PHE A 71 -14.05 -17.48 22.58
CA PHE A 71 -12.90 -18.34 22.26
C PHE A 71 -12.51 -19.23 23.42
N SER A 72 -11.83 -20.34 23.10
CA SER A 72 -11.29 -21.26 24.11
C SER A 72 -10.31 -20.55 25.06
N ALA A 73 -10.20 -21.04 26.30
CA ALA A 73 -9.24 -20.48 27.28
C ALA A 73 -7.79 -20.48 26.77
N TYR A 74 -7.43 -21.45 25.94
CA TYR A 74 -6.13 -21.52 25.29
C TYR A 74 -5.92 -20.38 24.29
N ALA A 75 -6.87 -20.10 23.41
CA ALA A 75 -6.78 -19.00 22.47
C ALA A 75 -6.72 -17.64 23.17
N ARG A 76 -7.47 -17.47 24.27
CA ARG A 76 -7.45 -16.22 25.08
C ARG A 76 -6.09 -15.95 25.73
N GLN A 77 -5.32 -16.97 26.12
CA GLN A 77 -3.97 -16.80 26.64
C GLN A 77 -3.00 -16.15 25.66
N PHE A 78 -3.20 -16.35 24.35
CA PHE A 78 -2.34 -15.74 23.31
C PHE A 78 -2.80 -14.34 22.90
N ILE A 79 -4.09 -14.03 23.05
CA ILE A 79 -4.70 -12.79 22.59
C ILE A 79 -4.64 -11.70 23.67
N GLY A 80 -4.53 -12.12 24.95
CA GLY A 80 -4.60 -11.21 26.09
C GLY A 80 -6.04 -10.81 26.46
N ASP A 81 -6.20 -10.26 27.65
CA ASP A 81 -7.49 -9.72 28.10
C ASP A 81 -7.68 -8.32 27.53
N MET A 82 -8.76 -8.10 26.78
CA MET A 82 -9.17 -6.76 26.36
C MET A 82 -9.81 -6.05 27.55
N GLU A 83 -9.37 -4.82 27.81
CA GLU A 83 -9.99 -3.96 28.81
C GLU A 83 -11.46 -3.72 28.45
N ARG A 84 -12.33 -3.80 29.45
CA ARG A 84 -13.74 -3.47 29.26
C ARG A 84 -13.88 -1.95 29.14
N PRO A 85 -14.62 -1.46 28.10
CA PRO A 85 -14.93 -0.04 28.02
C PRO A 85 -15.61 0.49 29.27
N ASP A 86 -15.39 1.75 29.60
CA ASP A 86 -16.09 2.42 30.74
C ASP A 86 -17.55 2.70 30.38
N VAL A 87 -18.36 1.66 30.54
CA VAL A 87 -19.79 1.65 30.26
C VAL A 87 -20.50 0.75 31.26
N ASP A 88 -21.67 1.18 31.74
CA ASP A 88 -22.44 0.37 32.69
C ASP A 88 -22.96 -0.89 32.05
N LYS A 89 -23.64 -0.77 30.91
CA LYS A 89 -24.23 -1.91 30.21
C LYS A 89 -24.45 -1.61 28.72
N ILE A 90 -24.17 -2.63 27.86
CA ILE A 90 -24.60 -2.62 26.46
C ILE A 90 -25.45 -3.87 26.22
N THR A 91 -26.66 -3.70 25.68
CA THR A 91 -27.56 -4.80 25.32
C THR A 91 -27.90 -4.75 23.84
N GLY A 92 -28.36 -5.88 23.31
CA GLY A 92 -28.77 -5.98 21.89
C GLY A 92 -27.66 -5.97 20.88
N LEU A 93 -26.39 -5.97 21.28
CA LEU A 93 -25.25 -5.93 20.36
C LEU A 93 -25.09 -7.26 19.61
N SER A 94 -25.10 -7.18 18.29
CA SER A 94 -24.75 -8.27 17.37
C SER A 94 -23.21 -8.36 17.23
N PRO A 95 -22.65 -9.41 16.57
CA PRO A 95 -21.25 -9.41 16.21
C PRO A 95 -20.86 -8.13 15.47
N VAL A 96 -19.72 -7.53 15.81
CA VAL A 96 -19.33 -6.20 15.31
C VAL A 96 -18.10 -6.32 14.39
N ILE A 97 -18.15 -5.64 13.25
CA ILE A 97 -17.02 -5.51 12.31
C ILE A 97 -16.72 -4.02 12.12
N SER A 98 -15.46 -3.65 12.33
CA SER A 98 -14.96 -2.28 12.11
C SER A 98 -14.31 -2.17 10.73
N ILE A 99 -14.61 -1.06 10.03
CA ILE A 99 -13.96 -0.69 8.78
C ILE A 99 -13.30 0.69 8.97
N GLU A 100 -12.10 0.65 9.52
CA GLU A 100 -11.31 1.85 9.82
C GLU A 100 -10.37 2.24 8.66
N GLN A 101 -9.98 3.51 8.66
CA GLN A 101 -9.05 4.09 7.68
C GLN A 101 -7.59 3.66 7.89
N LYS A 102 -7.18 3.40 9.14
CA LYS A 102 -5.76 3.32 9.58
C LYS A 102 -4.97 2.07 9.17
N THR A 103 -5.56 1.07 8.58
CA THR A 103 -4.87 -0.20 8.32
C THR A 103 -4.30 -0.27 6.92
N THR A 104 -3.17 0.36 6.69
CA THR A 104 -2.36 0.08 5.50
C THR A 104 -1.66 -1.26 5.70
N ASN A 105 -1.99 -2.23 4.86
CA ASN A 105 -1.28 -3.50 4.82
C ASN A 105 0.16 -3.24 4.34
N LYS A 106 1.14 -3.39 5.23
CA LYS A 106 2.57 -3.18 4.94
C LYS A 106 3.18 -4.31 4.10
N ASN A 107 2.46 -5.39 3.86
CA ASN A 107 2.97 -6.52 3.10
C ASN A 107 3.18 -6.12 1.63
N PRO A 108 4.42 -6.13 1.10
CA PRO A 108 4.71 -5.71 -0.26
C PRO A 108 4.11 -6.64 -1.33
N ARG A 109 3.66 -7.84 -0.94
CA ARG A 109 3.01 -8.81 -1.83
C ARG A 109 1.50 -8.69 -1.87
N SER A 110 0.89 -7.87 -1.00
CA SER A 110 -0.54 -7.64 -1.00
C SER A 110 -0.95 -6.70 -2.14
N THR A 111 -1.97 -7.09 -2.89
CA THR A 111 -2.54 -6.32 -4.01
C THR A 111 -4.05 -6.21 -3.87
N VAL A 112 -4.67 -5.31 -4.63
CA VAL A 112 -6.15 -5.23 -4.70
C VAL A 112 -6.75 -6.60 -4.98
N GLY A 113 -6.24 -7.32 -5.99
CA GLY A 113 -6.76 -8.64 -6.37
C GLY A 113 -6.64 -9.71 -5.28
N THR A 114 -5.59 -9.66 -4.44
CA THR A 114 -5.43 -10.63 -3.33
C THR A 114 -6.27 -10.27 -2.12
N VAL A 115 -6.50 -8.99 -1.85
CA VAL A 115 -7.35 -8.54 -0.73
C VAL A 115 -8.84 -8.81 -1.01
N THR A 116 -9.24 -8.70 -2.28
CA THR A 116 -10.62 -8.94 -2.74
C THR A 116 -10.90 -10.39 -3.12
N GLU A 117 -9.90 -11.28 -3.00
CA GLU A 117 -9.94 -12.69 -3.40
C GLU A 117 -10.19 -12.92 -4.92
N ILE A 118 -10.39 -11.87 -5.70
CA ILE A 118 -10.63 -11.98 -7.16
C ILE A 118 -9.46 -12.68 -7.84
N TYR A 119 -8.24 -12.39 -7.40
CA TYR A 119 -7.04 -13.02 -7.96
C TYR A 119 -6.99 -14.54 -7.70
N ASP A 120 -7.56 -15.02 -6.60
CA ASP A 120 -7.64 -16.44 -6.29
C ASP A 120 -8.59 -17.18 -7.24
N PHE A 121 -9.72 -16.57 -7.56
CA PHE A 121 -10.62 -17.08 -8.59
C PHE A 121 -10.02 -17.00 -10.00
N LEU A 122 -9.28 -15.94 -10.32
CA LEU A 122 -8.55 -15.83 -11.59
C LEU A 122 -7.51 -16.95 -11.74
N ARG A 123 -6.72 -17.24 -10.69
CA ARG A 123 -5.75 -18.34 -10.70
C ARG A 123 -6.44 -19.69 -10.95
N LEU A 124 -7.60 -19.90 -10.33
CA LEU A 124 -8.40 -21.11 -10.52
C LEU A 124 -8.93 -21.19 -11.96
N LEU A 125 -9.46 -20.08 -12.49
CA LEU A 125 -9.94 -19.98 -13.86
C LEU A 125 -8.84 -20.33 -14.86
N TYR A 126 -7.65 -19.70 -14.73
CA TYR A 126 -6.51 -19.96 -15.62
C TYR A 126 -6.02 -21.40 -15.53
N ALA A 127 -5.96 -21.97 -14.34
CA ALA A 127 -5.54 -23.36 -14.16
C ALA A 127 -6.49 -24.39 -14.80
N ARG A 128 -7.78 -24.02 -14.97
CA ARG A 128 -8.80 -24.95 -15.47
C ARG A 128 -9.20 -24.72 -16.93
N VAL A 129 -9.07 -23.50 -17.43
CA VAL A 129 -9.69 -23.05 -18.67
C VAL A 129 -8.66 -22.54 -19.69
N ALA A 130 -7.52 -22.00 -19.22
CA ALA A 130 -6.54 -21.38 -20.10
C ALA A 130 -5.86 -22.39 -21.04
N GLU A 131 -5.55 -21.92 -22.22
CA GLU A 131 -4.79 -22.67 -23.23
C GLU A 131 -3.31 -22.31 -23.14
N ALA A 132 -2.45 -23.32 -23.25
CA ALA A 132 -0.99 -23.14 -23.19
C ALA A 132 -0.42 -22.80 -24.57
N TYR A 133 0.49 -21.83 -24.61
CA TYR A 133 1.22 -21.43 -25.81
C TYR A 133 2.72 -21.46 -25.53
N SER A 134 3.52 -21.81 -26.54
CA SER A 134 4.98 -21.80 -26.41
C SER A 134 5.52 -20.37 -26.37
N TYR A 135 6.35 -20.04 -25.37
CA TYR A 135 6.98 -18.73 -25.28
C TYR A 135 8.05 -18.47 -26.37
N ASN A 136 8.49 -19.50 -27.09
CA ASN A 136 9.49 -19.36 -28.17
C ASN A 136 8.81 -19.17 -29.54
N THR A 137 7.72 -19.89 -29.81
CA THR A 137 7.10 -19.90 -31.13
C THR A 137 5.74 -19.21 -31.18
N GLY A 138 5.12 -18.97 -30.02
CA GLY A 138 3.76 -18.42 -29.91
C GLY A 138 2.68 -19.43 -30.36
N LYS A 139 3.02 -20.66 -30.70
CA LYS A 139 2.05 -21.69 -31.12
C LYS A 139 1.41 -22.35 -29.92
N LYS A 140 0.16 -22.80 -30.09
CA LYS A 140 -0.57 -23.55 -29.08
C LYS A 140 0.14 -24.87 -28.79
N MET A 141 0.25 -25.21 -27.52
CA MET A 141 0.82 -26.46 -27.07
C MET A 141 -0.22 -27.58 -27.15
N VAL A 142 0.26 -28.78 -27.42
CA VAL A 142 -0.56 -29.99 -27.53
C VAL A 142 -0.21 -30.96 -26.41
N LYS A 143 -1.18 -31.74 -26.01
CA LYS A 143 -1.06 -32.84 -25.07
C LYS A 143 -1.59 -34.08 -25.77
N PHE A 144 -0.79 -35.14 -25.81
CA PHE A 144 -1.21 -36.36 -26.43
C PHE A 144 -1.57 -37.42 -25.37
N SER A 145 -2.68 -38.10 -25.59
CA SER A 145 -2.95 -39.36 -24.89
C SER A 145 -2.08 -40.48 -25.46
N GLU A 146 -1.94 -41.60 -24.75
CA GLU A 146 -1.19 -42.76 -25.25
C GLU A 146 -1.75 -43.28 -26.59
N GLU A 147 -3.09 -43.30 -26.69
CA GLU A 147 -3.80 -43.73 -27.90
C GLU A 147 -3.55 -42.80 -29.08
N GLU A 148 -3.59 -41.49 -28.86
CA GLU A 148 -3.31 -40.47 -29.86
C GLU A 148 -1.85 -40.51 -30.30
N ILE A 149 -0.89 -40.79 -29.43
CA ILE A 149 0.52 -40.99 -29.77
C ILE A 149 0.66 -42.19 -30.74
N VAL A 150 0.07 -43.31 -30.35
CA VAL A 150 0.11 -44.54 -31.19
C VAL A 150 -0.51 -44.28 -32.55
N GLN A 151 -1.69 -43.68 -32.60
CA GLN A 151 -2.38 -43.38 -33.85
C GLN A 151 -1.59 -42.39 -34.73
N ASN A 152 -1.03 -41.35 -34.14
CA ASN A 152 -0.23 -40.35 -34.83
C ASN A 152 1.07 -40.98 -35.43
N ILE A 153 1.66 -41.94 -34.70
CA ILE A 153 2.82 -42.70 -35.23
C ILE A 153 2.41 -43.54 -36.40
N PHE A 154 1.27 -44.25 -36.37
CA PHE A 154 0.77 -45.01 -37.48
C PHE A 154 0.44 -44.13 -38.70
N GLU A 155 -0.27 -43.05 -38.53
CA GLU A 155 -0.65 -42.16 -39.62
C GLU A 155 0.53 -41.48 -40.33
N LYS A 156 1.57 -41.10 -39.56
CA LYS A 156 2.69 -40.31 -40.12
C LYS A 156 3.90 -41.14 -40.55
N TYR A 157 4.08 -42.36 -39.99
CA TYR A 157 5.31 -43.11 -40.15
C TYR A 157 5.07 -44.57 -40.59
N ASP A 158 3.95 -44.86 -41.25
CA ASP A 158 3.67 -46.19 -41.79
C ASP A 158 4.79 -46.69 -42.70
N GLY A 159 5.17 -47.94 -42.53
CA GLY A 159 6.29 -48.57 -43.26
C GLY A 159 7.69 -48.16 -42.85
N LYS A 160 7.87 -47.15 -41.99
CA LYS A 160 9.19 -46.69 -41.58
C LYS A 160 9.75 -47.45 -40.38
N LYS A 161 11.10 -47.56 -40.33
CA LYS A 161 11.79 -48.12 -39.16
C LYS A 161 11.97 -47.04 -38.10
N ILE A 162 11.48 -47.29 -36.90
CA ILE A 162 11.54 -46.37 -35.76
C ILE A 162 12.24 -46.98 -34.56
N SER A 163 12.86 -46.12 -33.76
CA SER A 163 13.31 -46.46 -32.39
C SER A 163 12.53 -45.62 -31.39
N VAL A 164 11.94 -46.28 -30.38
CA VAL A 164 11.19 -45.63 -29.29
C VAL A 164 12.15 -45.42 -28.14
N LEU A 165 12.35 -44.16 -27.74
CA LEU A 165 13.38 -43.75 -26.82
C LEU A 165 12.76 -43.08 -25.55
N ALA A 166 13.22 -43.50 -24.37
CA ALA A 166 12.86 -42.85 -23.12
C ALA A 166 13.97 -41.88 -22.66
N PRO A 167 13.77 -40.58 -22.57
CA PRO A 167 14.77 -39.67 -22.04
C PRO A 167 14.96 -39.89 -20.54
N LEU A 168 16.18 -40.24 -20.11
CA LEU A 168 16.53 -40.45 -18.72
C LEU A 168 17.27 -39.25 -18.11
N ILE A 169 18.16 -38.64 -18.88
CA ILE A 169 18.94 -37.45 -18.50
C ILE A 169 18.87 -36.42 -19.65
N ARG A 170 18.67 -35.15 -19.30
CA ARG A 170 18.66 -34.06 -20.27
C ARG A 170 19.49 -32.88 -19.74
N GLY A 171 20.50 -32.48 -20.47
CA GLY A 171 21.29 -31.29 -20.25
C GLY A 171 22.02 -31.26 -18.88
N ARG A 172 22.46 -32.41 -18.34
CA ARG A 172 23.08 -32.45 -16.99
C ARG A 172 24.50 -33.05 -17.05
N LYS A 173 25.37 -32.51 -16.19
CA LYS A 173 26.70 -33.06 -15.96
C LYS A 173 26.63 -34.27 -15.03
N GLY A 174 27.49 -35.28 -15.27
CA GLY A 174 27.59 -36.48 -14.46
C GLY A 174 28.19 -37.66 -15.20
N HIS A 175 28.73 -38.65 -14.48
CA HIS A 175 29.30 -39.84 -15.07
C HIS A 175 28.29 -40.98 -15.34
N TYR A 176 27.12 -40.93 -14.72
CA TYR A 176 25.93 -41.79 -14.90
C TYR A 176 26.15 -43.32 -14.88
N ARG A 177 27.24 -43.79 -14.26
CA ARG A 177 27.57 -45.20 -14.17
C ARG A 177 26.48 -46.05 -13.55
N GLU A 178 25.90 -45.57 -12.42
CA GLU A 178 24.83 -46.26 -11.73
C GLU A 178 23.56 -46.38 -12.58
N LEU A 179 23.23 -45.31 -13.31
CA LEU A 179 22.10 -45.29 -14.23
C LEU A 179 22.25 -46.34 -15.33
N PHE A 180 23.42 -46.42 -15.96
CA PHE A 180 23.69 -47.43 -17.01
C PHE A 180 23.62 -48.84 -16.45
N GLU A 181 24.14 -49.11 -15.24
CA GLU A 181 24.04 -50.40 -14.58
C GLU A 181 22.59 -50.78 -14.24
N ASP A 182 21.77 -49.82 -13.75
CA ASP A 182 20.36 -50.04 -13.45
C ASP A 182 19.52 -50.40 -14.69
N VAL A 183 19.67 -49.64 -15.78
CA VAL A 183 18.91 -49.93 -17.02
C VAL A 183 19.39 -51.24 -17.63
N ARG A 184 20.68 -51.61 -17.53
CA ARG A 184 21.22 -52.89 -17.96
C ARG A 184 20.65 -54.05 -17.16
N LYS A 185 20.56 -53.94 -15.81
CA LYS A 185 19.92 -54.93 -14.96
C LYS A 185 18.44 -55.14 -15.29
N LYS A 186 17.76 -54.13 -15.77
CA LYS A 186 16.36 -54.20 -16.24
C LYS A 186 16.21 -54.84 -17.63
N GLY A 187 17.32 -55.29 -18.25
CA GLY A 187 17.30 -56.05 -19.49
C GLY A 187 17.41 -55.23 -20.77
N TYR A 188 17.68 -53.92 -20.69
CA TYR A 188 17.87 -53.09 -21.84
C TYR A 188 19.28 -53.24 -22.41
N LEU A 189 19.39 -53.14 -23.76
CA LEU A 189 20.65 -53.41 -24.48
C LEU A 189 21.31 -52.15 -25.02
N LYS A 190 20.56 -51.09 -25.29
CA LYS A 190 21.07 -49.93 -26.00
C LYS A 190 20.59 -48.64 -25.34
N VAL A 191 21.48 -47.62 -25.40
CA VAL A 191 21.20 -46.24 -25.03
C VAL A 191 21.65 -45.32 -26.17
N ARG A 192 21.04 -44.14 -26.26
CA ARG A 192 21.51 -43.05 -27.10
C ARG A 192 22.11 -42.01 -26.17
N VAL A 193 23.38 -41.65 -26.36
CA VAL A 193 24.11 -40.69 -25.58
C VAL A 193 24.60 -39.59 -26.51
N ASP A 194 24.24 -38.34 -26.24
CA ASP A 194 24.64 -37.18 -27.01
C ASP A 194 24.40 -37.31 -28.52
N GLY A 195 23.33 -38.00 -28.88
CA GLY A 195 22.94 -38.24 -30.28
C GLY A 195 23.40 -39.56 -30.86
N GLU A 196 24.30 -40.29 -30.25
CA GLU A 196 24.83 -41.57 -30.77
C GLU A 196 24.23 -42.76 -30.01
N VAL A 197 23.78 -43.76 -30.80
CA VAL A 197 23.24 -45.00 -30.23
C VAL A 197 24.36 -45.99 -29.98
N MET A 198 24.53 -46.41 -28.73
CA MET A 198 25.59 -47.34 -28.33
C MET A 198 25.04 -48.50 -27.47
N ASP A 199 25.78 -49.61 -27.43
CA ASP A 199 25.44 -50.77 -26.62
C ASP A 199 25.80 -50.54 -25.15
N LEU A 200 24.92 -50.94 -24.25
CA LEU A 200 25.15 -50.89 -22.79
C LEU A 200 26.21 -51.93 -22.40
N LYS A 201 27.40 -51.47 -21.99
CA LYS A 201 28.52 -52.32 -21.54
C LYS A 201 28.62 -52.30 -20.02
N PRO A 202 29.14 -53.36 -19.41
CA PRO A 202 29.43 -53.34 -17.97
C PRO A 202 30.39 -52.23 -17.59
N LYS A 203 30.10 -51.49 -16.49
CA LYS A 203 30.87 -50.32 -16.02
C LYS A 203 30.91 -49.13 -16.99
N MET A 204 29.95 -49.01 -17.93
CA MET A 204 29.83 -47.88 -18.83
C MET A 204 29.68 -46.59 -18.00
N GLN A 205 30.38 -45.54 -18.45
CA GLN A 205 30.31 -44.19 -17.91
C GLN A 205 30.63 -43.17 -18.98
N VAL A 206 30.17 -41.93 -18.76
CA VAL A 206 30.42 -40.75 -19.63
C VAL A 206 31.27 -39.69 -18.89
N ASP A 207 31.75 -38.68 -19.56
CA ASP A 207 32.61 -37.64 -19.00
C ASP A 207 31.87 -36.83 -17.96
N ARG A 208 32.35 -36.87 -16.72
CA ARG A 208 31.70 -36.18 -15.56
C ARG A 208 31.53 -34.67 -15.76
N TYR A 209 32.41 -34.04 -16.51
CA TYR A 209 32.48 -32.58 -16.64
C TYR A 209 31.70 -32.03 -17.85
N LYS A 210 31.28 -32.90 -18.77
CA LYS A 210 30.44 -32.54 -19.91
C LYS A 210 28.95 -32.62 -19.57
N ILE A 211 28.17 -31.86 -20.33
CA ILE A 211 26.70 -31.94 -20.31
C ILE A 211 26.30 -33.07 -21.23
N HIS A 212 25.41 -33.95 -20.76
CA HIS A 212 24.95 -35.10 -21.46
C HIS A 212 23.45 -35.16 -21.60
N ASP A 213 23.00 -35.72 -22.73
CA ASP A 213 21.64 -36.17 -23.00
C ASP A 213 21.67 -37.68 -23.15
N ILE A 214 20.88 -38.39 -22.30
CA ILE A 214 20.87 -39.87 -22.30
C ILE A 214 19.45 -40.33 -22.48
N GLU A 215 19.19 -41.06 -23.59
CA GLU A 215 17.91 -41.71 -23.86
C GLU A 215 18.09 -43.23 -23.91
N LEU A 216 17.16 -43.92 -23.28
CA LEU A 216 17.08 -45.38 -23.29
C LEU A 216 16.34 -45.84 -24.56
N VAL A 217 16.94 -46.74 -25.31
CA VAL A 217 16.26 -47.39 -26.45
C VAL A 217 15.35 -48.47 -25.90
N VAL A 218 14.05 -48.21 -25.86
CA VAL A 218 13.05 -49.15 -25.29
C VAL A 218 12.68 -50.21 -26.29
N ASP A 219 12.41 -49.79 -27.55
CA ASP A 219 12.09 -50.73 -28.63
C ASP A 219 12.57 -50.21 -30.00
N ARG A 220 12.69 -51.15 -30.97
CA ARG A 220 12.96 -50.86 -32.37
C ARG A 220 12.02 -51.70 -33.21
N LEU A 221 11.22 -51.10 -34.05
CA LEU A 221 10.25 -51.78 -34.89
C LEU A 221 10.04 -51.04 -36.20
N ALA A 222 9.51 -51.74 -37.21
CA ALA A 222 8.90 -51.11 -38.36
C ALA A 222 7.43 -50.91 -38.10
N VAL A 223 6.92 -49.70 -38.43
CA VAL A 223 5.50 -49.41 -38.27
C VAL A 223 4.71 -50.20 -39.31
N ALA A 224 3.83 -51.08 -38.82
CA ALA A 224 2.94 -51.89 -39.66
C ALA A 224 1.73 -52.32 -38.82
N ASP A 225 0.61 -52.60 -39.46
CA ASP A 225 -0.65 -52.88 -38.75
C ASP A 225 -0.59 -54.05 -37.77
N ASP A 226 0.19 -55.08 -38.08
CA ASP A 226 0.42 -56.21 -37.19
C ASP A 226 1.24 -55.87 -35.92
N MET A 227 1.93 -54.72 -35.93
CA MET A 227 2.78 -54.26 -34.80
C MET A 227 2.04 -53.29 -33.85
N LYS A 228 0.76 -53.02 -34.04
CA LYS A 228 0.00 -52.02 -33.26
C LYS A 228 0.02 -52.31 -31.77
N LEU A 229 -0.21 -53.54 -31.33
CA LEU A 229 -0.18 -53.94 -29.94
C LEU A 229 1.21 -53.76 -29.32
N ARG A 230 2.27 -54.15 -30.00
CA ARG A 230 3.65 -54.00 -29.58
C ARG A 230 4.06 -52.54 -29.47
N LEU A 231 3.67 -51.70 -30.44
CA LEU A 231 3.92 -50.26 -30.40
C LEU A 231 3.22 -49.63 -29.20
N SER A 232 1.93 -49.96 -28.92
CA SER A 232 1.19 -49.45 -27.75
C SER A 232 1.88 -49.78 -26.44
N GLN A 233 2.34 -51.04 -26.27
CA GLN A 233 3.08 -51.45 -25.10
C GLN A 233 4.43 -50.73 -24.94
N SER A 234 5.13 -50.54 -26.08
CA SER A 234 6.40 -49.82 -26.10
C SER A 234 6.24 -48.34 -25.80
N VAL A 235 5.21 -47.69 -26.32
CA VAL A 235 4.82 -46.28 -25.99
C VAL A 235 4.51 -46.14 -24.51
N GLN A 236 3.64 -47.00 -23.95
CA GLN A 236 3.28 -46.99 -22.54
C GLN A 236 4.52 -47.14 -21.62
N LYS A 237 5.39 -48.11 -21.94
CA LYS A 237 6.61 -48.36 -21.18
C LYS A 237 7.58 -47.22 -21.26
N THR A 238 7.71 -46.63 -22.44
CA THR A 238 8.60 -45.47 -22.68
C THR A 238 8.14 -44.24 -21.96
N LEU A 239 6.85 -43.93 -21.98
CA LEU A 239 6.28 -42.82 -21.23
C LEU A 239 6.46 -42.98 -19.71
N GLN A 240 6.27 -44.22 -19.21
CA GLN A 240 6.53 -44.53 -17.81
C GLN A 240 7.99 -44.30 -17.38
N LEU A 241 8.97 -44.69 -18.24
CA LEU A 241 10.39 -44.53 -17.97
C LEU A 241 10.88 -43.11 -18.19
N GLY A 242 10.35 -42.42 -19.21
CA GLY A 242 10.68 -41.05 -19.57
C GLY A 242 9.87 -39.97 -18.85
N LYS A 243 9.08 -40.34 -17.80
CA LYS A 243 8.22 -39.41 -17.04
C LYS A 243 7.28 -38.62 -17.95
N ASP A 244 6.42 -39.34 -18.66
CA ASP A 244 5.44 -38.81 -19.60
C ASP A 244 6.02 -38.16 -20.88
N LEU A 245 7.31 -38.29 -21.11
CA LEU A 245 7.99 -37.85 -22.32
C LEU A 245 8.61 -39.05 -23.08
N MET A 246 8.46 -39.06 -24.39
CA MET A 246 9.11 -40.03 -25.26
C MET A 246 9.67 -39.37 -26.50
N PHE A 247 10.72 -39.97 -27.07
CA PHE A 247 11.28 -39.60 -28.35
C PHE A 247 11.12 -40.73 -29.33
N LEU A 248 10.82 -40.36 -30.54
CA LEU A 248 10.76 -41.27 -31.67
C LEU A 248 11.91 -40.93 -32.62
N LEU A 249 12.86 -41.83 -32.79
CA LEU A 249 13.92 -41.68 -33.78
C LEU A 249 13.56 -42.43 -35.04
N ILE A 250 13.40 -41.74 -36.16
CA ILE A 250 13.15 -42.31 -37.47
C ILE A 250 14.51 -42.71 -38.02
N GLN A 251 14.71 -44.02 -38.27
CA GLN A 251 16.04 -44.55 -38.62
C GLN A 251 16.49 -44.15 -40.02
N ASP A 252 15.55 -43.87 -40.92
CA ASP A 252 15.85 -43.61 -42.34
C ASP A 252 16.46 -42.22 -42.58
N ASP A 253 16.00 -41.23 -41.85
CA ASP A 253 16.41 -39.82 -41.98
C ASP A 253 17.07 -39.24 -40.70
N GLY A 254 17.19 -40.02 -39.63
CA GLY A 254 17.77 -39.62 -38.38
C GLY A 254 16.96 -38.57 -37.60
N LYS A 255 15.72 -38.29 -38.02
CA LYS A 255 14.86 -37.29 -37.42
C LYS A 255 14.36 -37.75 -36.06
N LEU A 256 14.51 -36.88 -35.05
CA LEU A 256 13.99 -37.09 -33.72
C LEU A 256 12.67 -36.34 -33.54
N VAL A 257 11.60 -37.05 -33.23
CA VAL A 257 10.27 -36.48 -32.94
C VAL A 257 9.95 -36.70 -31.48
N GLN A 258 9.36 -35.70 -30.84
CA GLN A 258 9.04 -35.75 -29.44
C GLN A 258 7.52 -35.88 -29.22
N TYR A 259 7.12 -36.72 -28.27
CA TYR A 259 5.74 -36.88 -27.82
C TYR A 259 5.70 -36.79 -26.31
N SER A 260 4.66 -36.12 -25.78
CA SER A 260 4.49 -35.96 -24.33
C SER A 260 3.04 -36.05 -23.93
N LYS A 261 2.82 -36.64 -22.77
CA LYS A 261 1.54 -36.54 -22.04
C LYS A 261 1.37 -35.20 -21.32
N GLN A 262 2.46 -34.40 -21.22
CA GLN A 262 2.43 -33.04 -20.76
C GLN A 262 2.23 -32.06 -21.93
N LEU A 263 1.82 -30.84 -21.63
CA LEU A 263 1.71 -29.76 -22.60
C LEU A 263 3.08 -29.51 -23.28
N MET A 264 3.17 -29.65 -24.58
CA MET A 264 4.42 -29.58 -25.33
C MET A 264 4.27 -28.80 -26.62
N CYS A 265 5.30 -28.05 -26.97
CA CYS A 265 5.46 -27.44 -28.31
C CYS A 265 6.08 -28.45 -29.25
N GLU A 266 5.39 -28.83 -30.35
CA GLU A 266 5.86 -29.82 -31.31
C GLU A 266 7.17 -29.41 -32.00
N GLU A 267 7.41 -28.11 -32.22
CA GLU A 267 8.59 -27.63 -32.93
C GLU A 267 9.84 -27.54 -32.07
N THR A 268 9.70 -27.11 -30.81
CA THR A 268 10.85 -26.83 -29.92
C THR A 268 11.04 -27.88 -28.85
N GLY A 269 10.05 -28.76 -28.64
CA GLY A 269 10.06 -29.74 -27.56
C GLY A 269 10.00 -29.16 -26.13
N ILE A 270 9.74 -27.86 -26.00
CA ILE A 270 9.51 -27.23 -24.71
C ILE A 270 8.21 -27.76 -24.15
N SER A 271 8.24 -28.26 -22.89
CA SER A 271 7.09 -28.79 -22.18
C SER A 271 6.78 -27.98 -20.94
N TYR A 272 5.50 -27.79 -20.67
CA TYR A 272 5.01 -27.20 -19.42
C TYR A 272 4.35 -28.28 -18.59
N GLU A 273 4.50 -28.17 -17.27
CA GLU A 273 3.74 -28.96 -16.32
C GLU A 273 2.24 -28.60 -16.42
N GLU A 274 1.37 -29.52 -16.00
CA GLU A 274 -0.06 -29.25 -15.97
C GLU A 274 -0.34 -28.10 -15.02
N PRO A 275 -1.08 -27.05 -15.45
CA PRO A 275 -1.21 -25.83 -14.68
C PRO A 275 -2.04 -26.07 -13.42
N SER A 276 -1.44 -25.79 -12.26
CA SER A 276 -2.12 -25.70 -10.97
C SER A 276 -2.39 -24.23 -10.63
N PRO A 277 -3.36 -23.91 -9.74
CA PRO A 277 -3.57 -22.53 -9.29
C PRO A 277 -2.30 -21.88 -8.71
N ASN A 278 -1.39 -22.68 -8.13
CA ASN A 278 -0.12 -22.19 -7.58
C ASN A 278 0.87 -21.73 -8.67
N ALA A 279 0.77 -22.26 -9.89
CA ALA A 279 1.60 -21.83 -11.02
C ALA A 279 1.29 -20.38 -11.46
N PHE A 280 0.12 -19.86 -11.12
CA PHE A 280 -0.31 -18.48 -11.40
C PHE A 280 -0.22 -17.56 -10.17
N SER A 281 0.36 -18.03 -9.07
CA SER A 281 0.51 -17.25 -7.84
C SER A 281 1.90 -16.65 -7.73
N PHE A 282 1.99 -15.33 -7.66
CA PHE A 282 3.24 -14.64 -7.37
C PHE A 282 3.69 -14.79 -5.89
N ASN A 283 2.83 -15.31 -5.01
CA ASN A 283 3.16 -15.66 -3.62
C ASN A 283 3.64 -17.10 -3.46
N SER A 284 3.62 -17.89 -4.54
CA SER A 284 4.06 -19.29 -4.54
C SER A 284 5.38 -19.42 -5.33
N PRO A 285 6.34 -20.21 -4.87
CA PRO A 285 7.59 -20.46 -5.59
C PRO A 285 7.37 -21.12 -6.97
N TYR A 286 6.22 -21.76 -7.17
CA TYR A 286 5.86 -22.38 -8.45
C TYR A 286 5.50 -21.36 -9.52
N GLY A 287 4.91 -20.21 -9.17
CA GLY A 287 4.49 -19.16 -10.10
C GLY A 287 5.30 -17.88 -10.04
N ALA A 288 5.99 -17.61 -8.93
CA ALA A 288 6.72 -16.35 -8.73
C ALA A 288 7.92 -16.22 -9.69
N CYS A 289 8.14 -15.02 -10.21
CA CYS A 289 9.35 -14.68 -10.94
C CYS A 289 10.59 -14.98 -10.08
N PRO A 290 11.59 -15.73 -10.56
CA PRO A 290 12.76 -16.11 -9.76
C PRO A 290 13.58 -14.90 -9.30
N THR A 291 13.72 -13.87 -10.15
CA THR A 291 14.54 -12.68 -9.88
C THR A 291 13.94 -11.79 -8.80
N CYS A 292 12.66 -11.40 -8.90
CA CYS A 292 12.01 -10.52 -7.92
C CYS A 292 11.22 -11.30 -6.84
N ARG A 293 11.21 -12.62 -6.88
CA ARG A 293 10.47 -13.50 -5.96
C ARG A 293 9.00 -13.08 -5.77
N GLY A 294 8.36 -12.63 -6.86
CA GLY A 294 6.97 -12.23 -6.87
C GLY A 294 6.69 -10.78 -6.42
N LEU A 295 7.72 -9.96 -6.20
CA LEU A 295 7.56 -8.56 -5.82
C LEU A 295 7.26 -7.62 -7.01
N GLY A 296 7.68 -8.01 -8.23
CA GLY A 296 7.53 -7.19 -9.45
C GLY A 296 8.60 -6.10 -9.59
N ASN A 297 9.25 -5.73 -8.49
CA ASN A 297 10.28 -4.71 -8.43
C ASN A 297 11.53 -5.28 -7.76
N VAL A 298 12.67 -4.68 -8.08
CA VAL A 298 13.98 -5.00 -7.49
C VAL A 298 14.67 -3.71 -7.07
N TYR A 299 15.50 -3.79 -6.04
CA TYR A 299 16.35 -2.67 -5.67
C TYR A 299 17.58 -2.67 -6.58
N THR A 300 17.84 -1.57 -7.25
CA THR A 300 19.03 -1.34 -8.08
C THR A 300 19.83 -0.19 -7.53
N ILE A 301 21.15 -0.22 -7.70
CA ILE A 301 21.99 0.93 -7.34
C ILE A 301 21.75 2.03 -8.38
N ASP A 302 21.42 3.21 -7.89
CA ASP A 302 21.25 4.42 -8.70
C ASP A 302 22.60 5.11 -8.90
N ILE A 303 23.07 5.14 -10.15
CA ILE A 303 24.36 5.72 -10.51
C ILE A 303 24.40 7.23 -10.24
N ASP A 304 23.27 7.93 -10.43
CA ASP A 304 23.19 9.37 -10.18
C ASP A 304 23.35 9.70 -8.68
N THR A 305 22.93 8.81 -7.79
CA THR A 305 23.17 8.97 -6.35
C THR A 305 24.56 8.55 -5.91
N VAL A 306 25.19 7.62 -6.62
CA VAL A 306 26.58 7.21 -6.39
C VAL A 306 27.57 8.27 -6.90
N LEU A 307 27.23 8.92 -8.00
CA LEU A 307 28.07 9.88 -8.71
C LEU A 307 27.25 11.16 -9.06
N PRO A 308 26.87 11.97 -8.08
CA PRO A 308 25.99 13.13 -8.28
C PRO A 308 26.67 14.30 -8.97
N ASP A 309 27.99 14.43 -8.86
CA ASP A 309 28.77 15.53 -9.45
C ASP A 309 29.99 15.00 -10.21
N THR A 310 29.87 14.97 -11.52
CA THR A 310 30.96 14.56 -12.42
C THR A 310 32.05 15.61 -12.63
N SER A 311 31.88 16.84 -12.10
CA SER A 311 32.89 17.88 -12.15
C SER A 311 34.01 17.69 -11.13
N LEU A 312 33.74 16.90 -10.08
CA LEU A 312 34.72 16.51 -9.08
C LEU A 312 35.58 15.33 -9.58
N SER A 313 36.76 15.19 -9.03
CA SER A 313 37.60 14.00 -9.20
C SER A 313 37.23 12.92 -8.16
N VAL A 314 37.68 11.68 -8.39
CA VAL A 314 37.48 10.60 -7.43
C VAL A 314 38.10 10.93 -6.06
N ASN A 315 39.26 11.55 -6.04
CA ASN A 315 39.92 11.95 -4.80
C ASN A 315 39.21 13.10 -4.08
N GLU A 316 38.47 13.93 -4.79
CA GLU A 316 37.62 15.00 -4.23
C GLU A 316 36.24 14.50 -3.82
N GLY A 317 35.98 13.19 -3.86
CA GLY A 317 34.74 12.59 -3.39
C GLY A 317 33.63 12.53 -4.42
N ALA A 318 33.91 12.58 -5.72
CA ALA A 318 32.91 12.41 -6.78
C ALA A 318 32.06 11.15 -6.59
N ILE A 319 32.67 10.06 -6.11
CA ILE A 319 31.98 8.82 -5.78
C ILE A 319 31.57 8.83 -4.31
N VAL A 320 30.34 9.23 -4.03
CA VAL A 320 29.81 9.45 -2.67
C VAL A 320 30.01 8.25 -1.72
N PRO A 321 29.78 6.98 -2.12
CA PRO A 321 30.06 5.84 -1.25
C PRO A 321 31.53 5.67 -0.86
N LEU A 322 32.44 6.13 -1.67
CA LEU A 322 33.88 6.10 -1.41
C LEU A 322 34.33 7.28 -0.51
N GLY A 323 33.72 8.45 -0.72
CA GLY A 323 34.07 9.72 -0.07
C GLY A 323 35.33 10.36 -0.64
N GLU A 324 35.85 11.37 0.06
CA GLU A 324 37.14 12.01 -0.26
C GLU A 324 38.29 11.06 0.03
N GLU A 325 39.48 11.39 -0.55
CA GLU A 325 40.71 10.64 -0.34
C GLU A 325 41.03 10.50 1.16
N ARG A 326 41.18 9.27 1.63
CA ARG A 326 41.44 8.92 3.01
C ARG A 326 42.14 7.58 3.17
N ASP A 327 42.84 7.42 4.28
CA ASP A 327 43.53 6.18 4.66
C ASP A 327 42.51 5.08 5.10
N ALA A 328 41.72 4.64 4.14
CA ALA A 328 40.72 3.55 4.32
C ALA A 328 41.05 2.39 3.37
N SER A 329 40.83 1.16 3.86
CA SER A 329 41.13 -0.06 3.09
C SER A 329 40.47 -0.11 1.71
N VAL A 330 39.23 0.36 1.60
CA VAL A 330 38.50 0.43 0.34
C VAL A 330 39.13 1.46 -0.61
N PHE A 331 39.53 2.62 -0.11
CA PHE A 331 40.14 3.67 -0.91
C PHE A 331 41.48 3.20 -1.49
N LYS A 332 42.30 2.56 -0.66
CA LYS A 332 43.58 1.95 -1.10
C LYS A 332 43.38 0.91 -2.20
N GLN A 333 42.39 0.09 -2.12
CA GLN A 333 42.09 -0.87 -3.19
C GLN A 333 41.75 -0.16 -4.51
N VAL A 334 41.00 0.95 -4.46
CA VAL A 334 40.68 1.77 -5.64
C VAL A 334 41.94 2.40 -6.22
N GLU A 335 42.85 2.95 -5.36
CA GLU A 335 44.11 3.53 -5.78
C GLU A 335 45.04 2.52 -6.46
N ASP A 336 45.22 1.34 -5.84
CA ASP A 336 46.07 0.29 -6.39
C ASP A 336 45.51 -0.22 -7.73
N PHE A 337 44.19 -0.36 -7.83
CA PHE A 337 43.52 -0.75 -9.05
C PHE A 337 43.66 0.34 -10.14
N ALA A 338 43.44 1.60 -9.79
CA ALA A 338 43.59 2.72 -10.71
C ALA A 338 45.03 2.85 -11.24
N ARG A 339 46.04 2.67 -10.34
CA ARG A 339 47.45 2.67 -10.72
C ARG A 339 47.76 1.54 -11.73
N LYS A 340 47.26 0.33 -11.49
CA LYS A 340 47.44 -0.82 -12.39
C LYS A 340 46.82 -0.56 -13.77
N ASN A 341 45.66 0.10 -13.85
CA ASN A 341 44.94 0.39 -15.07
C ASN A 341 45.26 1.76 -15.69
N LYS A 342 46.28 2.49 -15.14
CA LYS A 342 46.69 3.83 -15.60
C LYS A 342 45.56 4.86 -15.59
N ILE A 343 44.68 4.81 -14.57
CA ILE A 343 43.57 5.75 -14.37
C ILE A 343 44.08 6.85 -13.41
N ASN A 344 43.88 8.11 -13.78
CA ASN A 344 44.25 9.25 -12.92
C ASN A 344 43.02 9.67 -12.09
N LEU A 345 43.05 9.39 -10.78
CA LEU A 345 41.96 9.70 -9.86
C LEU A 345 41.84 11.19 -9.48
N ASN A 346 42.83 12.03 -9.85
CA ASN A 346 42.76 13.48 -9.65
C ASN A 346 42.10 14.23 -10.80
N LYS A 347 41.70 13.54 -11.87
CA LYS A 347 40.95 14.17 -12.96
C LYS A 347 39.45 14.18 -12.67
N PRO A 348 38.73 15.25 -13.04
CA PRO A 348 37.28 15.24 -12.99
C PRO A 348 36.71 14.02 -13.68
N VAL A 349 35.67 13.42 -13.09
CA VAL A 349 35.08 12.18 -13.63
C VAL A 349 34.57 12.35 -15.05
N LYS A 350 34.05 13.51 -15.42
CA LYS A 350 33.62 13.85 -16.80
C LYS A 350 34.76 13.76 -17.84
N GLU A 351 36.04 13.80 -17.42
CA GLU A 351 37.20 13.69 -18.30
C GLU A 351 37.74 12.25 -18.39
N LEU A 352 37.22 11.33 -17.56
CA LEU A 352 37.54 9.92 -17.66
C LEU A 352 36.82 9.32 -18.87
N THR A 353 37.44 8.34 -19.51
CA THR A 353 36.77 7.58 -20.56
C THR A 353 35.68 6.70 -19.94
N ALA A 354 34.63 6.37 -20.70
CA ALA A 354 33.55 5.47 -20.25
C ALA A 354 34.11 4.11 -19.78
N GLN A 355 35.18 3.60 -20.41
CA GLN A 355 35.85 2.36 -20.00
C GLN A 355 36.53 2.52 -18.63
N GLN A 356 37.22 3.62 -18.38
CA GLN A 356 37.89 3.89 -17.11
C GLN A 356 36.90 4.04 -15.98
N LEU A 357 35.81 4.76 -16.20
CA LEU A 357 34.74 4.91 -15.22
C LEU A 357 34.07 3.54 -14.92
N ASN A 358 33.80 2.75 -15.94
CA ASN A 358 33.26 1.41 -15.76
C ASN A 358 34.16 0.48 -14.95
N LEU A 359 35.48 0.55 -15.15
CA LEU A 359 36.45 -0.22 -14.36
C LEU A 359 36.42 0.19 -12.90
N ILE A 360 36.29 1.47 -12.57
CA ILE A 360 36.17 1.94 -11.18
C ILE A 360 34.84 1.47 -10.58
N LEU A 361 33.75 1.61 -11.31
CA LEU A 361 32.42 1.29 -10.77
C LEU A 361 32.17 -0.22 -10.68
N TYR A 362 32.64 -1.03 -11.63
CA TYR A 362 32.29 -2.46 -11.76
C TYR A 362 33.49 -3.43 -11.66
N GLY A 363 34.71 -2.94 -11.53
CA GLY A 363 35.92 -3.75 -11.38
C GLY A 363 36.38 -4.45 -12.68
N ASP A 364 37.33 -5.39 -12.53
CA ASP A 364 37.95 -6.12 -13.66
C ASP A 364 36.95 -6.92 -14.52
N LYS A 365 35.81 -7.30 -13.97
CA LYS A 365 34.80 -8.09 -14.70
C LYS A 365 33.96 -7.25 -15.69
N GLY A 366 34.07 -5.92 -15.62
CA GLY A 366 33.34 -4.98 -16.47
C GLY A 366 31.82 -5.08 -16.33
N ILE A 367 31.10 -4.26 -17.11
CA ILE A 367 29.63 -4.40 -17.21
C ILE A 367 29.34 -5.67 -18.00
N ASN A 368 28.67 -6.64 -17.37
CA ASN A 368 27.77 -7.50 -18.10
C ASN A 368 26.39 -6.82 -18.09
N PRO A 369 25.86 -6.30 -19.21
CA PRO A 369 24.56 -5.64 -19.26
C PRO A 369 23.40 -6.57 -18.82
N ALA A 370 23.66 -7.87 -18.77
CA ALA A 370 22.75 -8.90 -18.29
C ALA A 370 22.86 -9.18 -16.78
N LEU A 371 23.80 -8.55 -16.07
CA LEU A 371 23.88 -8.56 -14.61
C LEU A 371 22.97 -7.46 -14.03
N GLU A 372 21.73 -7.48 -14.44
CA GLU A 372 20.65 -7.15 -13.54
C GLU A 372 20.74 -8.12 -12.38
N LEU A 373 20.90 -7.56 -11.21
CA LEU A 373 21.23 -8.33 -10.04
C LEU A 373 20.09 -9.26 -9.68
N ASP A 374 20.33 -10.50 -9.89
CA ASP A 374 19.66 -11.52 -9.12
C ASP A 374 20.10 -11.34 -7.64
N MET A 375 19.25 -10.68 -6.85
CA MET A 375 19.42 -10.56 -5.39
C MET A 375 19.31 -11.93 -4.71
N SER A 376 19.00 -13.00 -5.47
CA SER A 376 18.91 -14.37 -5.01
C SER A 376 20.19 -15.17 -5.21
N ASP A 377 21.22 -14.57 -5.79
CA ASP A 377 22.50 -15.26 -5.98
C ASP A 377 23.21 -15.45 -4.63
N GLU A 378 22.88 -16.54 -3.94
CA GLU A 378 23.55 -17.02 -2.72
C GLU A 378 25.03 -17.37 -2.97
N SER A 379 25.50 -17.30 -4.22
CA SER A 379 26.88 -17.55 -4.61
C SER A 379 27.80 -16.34 -4.48
N ILE A 380 27.32 -15.17 -4.03
CA ILE A 380 28.18 -14.02 -3.72
C ILE A 380 28.95 -14.37 -2.44
N PRO A 381 30.27 -14.61 -2.48
CA PRO A 381 31.00 -14.97 -1.29
C PRO A 381 30.99 -13.82 -0.28
N ASP A 382 30.79 -14.13 0.99
CA ASP A 382 30.83 -13.18 2.12
C ASP A 382 32.18 -12.47 2.23
N PHE A 383 33.24 -13.07 1.66
CA PHE A 383 34.60 -12.54 1.60
C PHE A 383 35.13 -12.55 0.17
N TYR A 384 35.46 -11.36 -0.34
CA TYR A 384 36.16 -11.23 -1.62
C TYR A 384 37.65 -11.37 -1.40
N THR A 385 38.26 -12.46 -1.92
CA THR A 385 39.70 -12.77 -1.80
C THR A 385 40.50 -12.41 -3.06
N GLY A 386 39.90 -11.65 -3.99
CA GLY A 386 40.46 -11.36 -5.32
C GLY A 386 40.86 -9.90 -5.54
N SER A 387 41.17 -9.57 -6.79
CA SER A 387 41.39 -8.22 -7.30
C SER A 387 40.10 -7.36 -7.11
N TYR A 388 40.25 -6.04 -7.17
CA TYR A 388 39.18 -5.05 -6.95
C TYR A 388 37.81 -5.43 -7.60
N GLU A 389 36.75 -5.49 -6.78
CA GLU A 389 35.43 -5.93 -7.22
C GLU A 389 34.59 -4.83 -7.89
N GLY A 390 34.94 -3.56 -7.67
CA GLY A 390 34.14 -2.41 -8.09
C GLY A 390 33.21 -1.89 -6.99
N ILE A 391 32.89 -0.59 -7.06
CA ILE A 391 32.02 0.08 -6.07
C ILE A 391 30.60 -0.48 -6.09
N ILE A 392 30.02 -0.69 -7.26
CA ILE A 392 28.64 -1.18 -7.40
C ILE A 392 28.48 -2.61 -6.87
N PRO A 393 29.32 -3.58 -7.25
CA PRO A 393 29.29 -4.94 -6.67
C PRO A 393 29.51 -4.92 -5.14
N MET A 394 30.41 -4.08 -4.65
CA MET A 394 30.67 -3.93 -3.23
C MET A 394 29.43 -3.47 -2.45
N LEU A 395 28.73 -2.42 -2.91
CA LEU A 395 27.49 -1.95 -2.29
C LEU A 395 26.40 -3.04 -2.28
N LYS A 396 26.28 -3.79 -3.36
CA LYS A 396 25.35 -4.90 -3.49
C LYS A 396 25.65 -6.01 -2.48
N ARG A 397 26.90 -6.41 -2.37
CA ARG A 397 27.34 -7.41 -1.40
C ARG A 397 27.06 -6.97 0.04
N TRP A 398 27.32 -5.70 0.37
CA TRP A 398 27.00 -5.17 1.70
C TRP A 398 25.51 -5.15 2.00
N PHE A 399 24.67 -4.96 1.01
CA PHE A 399 23.22 -5.02 1.20
C PHE A 399 22.70 -6.46 1.35
N SER A 400 23.23 -7.40 0.55
CA SER A 400 22.77 -8.79 0.48
C SER A 400 23.35 -9.70 1.57
N SER A 401 24.51 -9.37 2.13
CA SER A 401 25.19 -10.20 3.13
C SER A 401 24.38 -10.30 4.43
N GLY A 402 24.15 -11.54 4.89
CA GLY A 402 23.51 -11.83 6.18
C GLY A 402 24.24 -11.25 7.38
N ASN A 403 25.55 -11.01 7.25
CA ASN A 403 26.45 -10.52 8.31
C ASN A 403 26.54 -8.98 8.36
N SER A 404 25.92 -8.25 7.43
CA SER A 404 25.93 -6.78 7.43
C SER A 404 25.07 -6.22 8.56
N SER A 405 25.60 -5.22 9.28
CA SER A 405 24.84 -4.51 10.31
C SER A 405 23.66 -3.74 9.69
N ASP A 406 22.57 -3.57 10.45
CA ASP A 406 21.41 -2.78 10.01
C ASP A 406 21.79 -1.33 9.65
N MET A 407 22.80 -0.78 10.33
CA MET A 407 23.34 0.54 10.02
C MET A 407 23.98 0.58 8.63
N LEU A 408 24.77 -0.43 8.27
CA LEU A 408 25.43 -0.53 6.97
C LEU A 408 24.39 -0.74 5.85
N ARG A 409 23.41 -1.59 6.05
CA ARG A 409 22.30 -1.77 5.12
C ARG A 409 21.53 -0.47 4.90
N GLY A 410 21.11 0.20 5.97
CA GLY A 410 20.40 1.48 5.88
C GLY A 410 21.26 2.60 5.25
N TRP A 411 22.59 2.48 5.31
CA TRP A 411 23.48 3.41 4.61
C TRP A 411 23.53 3.09 3.10
N VAL A 412 23.62 1.81 2.72
CA VAL A 412 23.59 1.39 1.30
C VAL A 412 22.25 1.69 0.65
N GLU A 413 21.12 1.54 1.37
CA GLU A 413 19.78 1.90 0.88
C GLU A 413 19.68 3.34 0.35
N LYS A 414 20.52 4.25 0.84
CA LYS A 414 20.57 5.63 0.33
C LYS A 414 21.01 5.74 -1.13
N PHE A 415 21.68 4.73 -1.64
CA PHE A 415 22.17 4.65 -3.03
C PHE A 415 21.31 3.72 -3.89
N MET A 416 20.20 3.22 -3.37
CA MET A 416 19.33 2.29 -4.07
C MET A 416 18.02 2.96 -4.48
N VAL A 417 17.53 2.56 -5.64
CA VAL A 417 16.22 2.94 -6.16
C VAL A 417 15.42 1.67 -6.47
N LEU A 418 14.12 1.73 -6.22
CA LEU A 418 13.22 0.64 -6.54
C LEU A 418 12.85 0.72 -8.03
N SER A 419 13.33 -0.24 -8.84
CA SER A 419 13.07 -0.33 -10.27
C SER A 419 12.16 -1.53 -10.59
N THR A 420 11.47 -1.46 -11.72
CA THR A 420 10.68 -2.59 -12.22
C THR A 420 11.61 -3.75 -12.57
N CYS A 421 11.26 -4.96 -12.15
CA CYS A 421 12.04 -6.16 -12.47
C CYS A 421 12.05 -6.42 -13.98
N SER A 422 13.22 -6.43 -14.61
CA SER A 422 13.40 -6.61 -16.04
C SER A 422 13.07 -8.02 -16.52
N THR A 423 13.25 -9.03 -15.67
CA THR A 423 12.94 -10.43 -16.01
C THR A 423 11.44 -10.64 -16.22
N CYS A 424 10.60 -10.03 -15.38
CA CYS A 424 9.15 -10.18 -15.48
C CYS A 424 8.42 -8.89 -15.88
N ASN A 425 9.12 -7.78 -16.11
CA ASN A 425 8.55 -6.48 -16.46
C ASN A 425 7.37 -6.07 -15.55
N GLY A 426 7.52 -6.33 -14.24
CA GLY A 426 6.52 -5.99 -13.24
C GLY A 426 5.37 -6.98 -13.10
N THR A 427 5.25 -8.01 -13.93
CA THR A 427 4.15 -9.00 -13.88
C THR A 427 4.21 -9.93 -12.69
N ARG A 428 5.35 -10.01 -11.97
CA ARG A 428 5.60 -10.81 -10.76
C ARG A 428 5.66 -12.33 -11.00
N LEU A 429 5.27 -12.82 -12.19
CA LEU A 429 5.14 -14.23 -12.51
C LEU A 429 6.30 -14.73 -13.36
N LYS A 430 6.48 -16.05 -13.36
CA LYS A 430 7.38 -16.75 -14.29
C LYS A 430 6.93 -16.56 -15.73
N LYS A 431 7.89 -16.65 -16.66
CA LYS A 431 7.64 -16.53 -18.09
C LYS A 431 6.63 -17.57 -18.59
N GLU A 432 6.72 -18.80 -18.14
CA GLU A 432 5.84 -19.91 -18.54
C GLU A 432 4.39 -19.62 -18.14
N SER A 433 4.15 -19.09 -16.93
CA SER A 433 2.81 -18.75 -16.42
C SER A 433 2.10 -17.70 -17.28
N LEU A 434 2.86 -16.80 -17.91
CA LEU A 434 2.33 -15.74 -18.78
C LEU A 434 1.92 -16.25 -20.17
N TRP A 435 2.27 -17.49 -20.51
CA TRP A 435 1.93 -18.08 -21.80
C TRP A 435 0.72 -19.01 -21.75
N PHE A 436 0.03 -19.06 -20.63
CA PHE A 436 -1.33 -19.56 -20.52
C PHE A 436 -2.30 -18.41 -20.79
N LYS A 437 -3.21 -18.57 -21.76
CA LYS A 437 -4.09 -17.50 -22.21
C LYS A 437 -5.55 -17.95 -22.29
N ILE A 438 -6.44 -17.02 -21.98
CA ILE A 438 -7.88 -17.10 -22.26
C ILE A 438 -8.18 -15.97 -23.23
N ASP A 439 -8.73 -16.29 -24.40
CA ASP A 439 -9.01 -15.28 -25.44
C ASP A 439 -7.82 -14.31 -25.68
N LYS A 440 -6.62 -14.86 -25.85
CA LYS A 440 -5.32 -14.15 -26.09
C LYS A 440 -4.75 -13.40 -24.88
N TRP A 441 -5.49 -13.23 -23.78
CA TRP A 441 -5.04 -12.52 -22.58
C TRP A 441 -4.42 -13.46 -21.55
N ASN A 442 -3.29 -13.09 -20.99
CA ASN A 442 -2.72 -13.80 -19.85
C ASN A 442 -3.23 -13.18 -18.53
N ILE A 443 -2.99 -13.86 -17.40
CA ILE A 443 -3.47 -13.43 -16.09
C ILE A 443 -2.91 -12.07 -15.64
N ALA A 444 -1.67 -11.73 -16.03
CA ALA A 444 -1.07 -10.45 -15.67
C ALA A 444 -1.64 -9.30 -16.51
N ASP A 445 -1.95 -9.54 -17.79
CA ASP A 445 -2.64 -8.58 -18.65
C ASP A 445 -3.98 -8.19 -18.04
N LEU A 446 -4.79 -9.18 -17.64
CA LEU A 446 -6.07 -8.93 -16.97
C LEU A 446 -5.89 -8.22 -15.63
N GLY A 447 -4.89 -8.62 -14.86
CA GLY A 447 -4.59 -7.99 -13.57
C GLY A 447 -4.18 -6.52 -13.68
N ASN A 448 -3.70 -6.06 -14.83
CA ASN A 448 -3.28 -4.69 -15.09
C ASN A 448 -4.41 -3.81 -15.65
N LEU A 449 -5.51 -4.41 -16.14
CA LEU A 449 -6.68 -3.64 -16.56
C LEU A 449 -7.31 -2.89 -15.39
N ASN A 450 -7.86 -1.71 -15.67
CA ASN A 450 -8.76 -1.04 -14.75
C ASN A 450 -10.01 -1.90 -14.53
N LEU A 451 -10.62 -1.83 -13.34
CA LEU A 451 -11.72 -2.71 -12.96
C LEU A 451 -12.93 -2.60 -13.88
N ASP A 452 -13.21 -1.43 -14.45
CA ASP A 452 -14.28 -1.24 -15.47
C ASP A 452 -13.96 -1.98 -16.77
N ASN A 453 -12.73 -1.84 -17.30
CA ASN A 453 -12.27 -2.55 -18.49
C ASN A 453 -12.20 -4.06 -18.25
N LEU A 454 -11.81 -4.47 -17.03
CA LEU A 454 -11.78 -5.88 -16.64
C LEU A 454 -13.20 -6.45 -16.59
N ALA A 455 -14.18 -5.73 -16.03
CA ALA A 455 -15.58 -6.16 -16.03
C ALA A 455 -16.13 -6.27 -17.45
N ALA A 456 -15.87 -5.28 -18.30
CA ALA A 456 -16.25 -5.33 -19.72
C ALA A 456 -15.60 -6.51 -20.46
N TRP A 457 -14.38 -6.90 -20.11
CA TRP A 457 -13.73 -8.07 -20.68
C TRP A 457 -14.43 -9.38 -20.28
N PHE A 458 -14.96 -9.47 -19.05
CA PHE A 458 -15.72 -10.64 -18.60
C PHE A 458 -17.13 -10.71 -19.20
N ASP A 459 -17.66 -9.59 -19.69
CA ASP A 459 -18.97 -9.57 -20.35
C ASP A 459 -18.90 -10.33 -21.69
N GLY A 460 -19.79 -11.31 -21.86
CA GLY A 460 -19.84 -12.14 -23.04
C GLY A 460 -18.62 -13.04 -23.25
N LEU A 461 -17.82 -13.32 -22.21
CA LEU A 461 -16.69 -14.24 -22.29
C LEU A 461 -17.12 -15.64 -22.72
N GLU A 462 -18.34 -16.07 -22.35
CA GLU A 462 -18.91 -17.35 -22.72
C GLU A 462 -19.00 -17.55 -24.25
N LEU A 463 -19.20 -16.47 -25.01
CA LEU A 463 -19.22 -16.50 -26.47
C LEU A 463 -17.83 -16.71 -27.11
N ARG A 464 -16.80 -16.48 -26.33
CA ARG A 464 -15.39 -16.57 -26.75
C ARG A 464 -14.70 -17.85 -26.27
N MET A 465 -15.42 -18.69 -25.53
CA MET A 465 -14.95 -19.96 -25.00
C MET A 465 -15.73 -21.14 -25.60
N SER A 466 -15.16 -22.32 -25.55
CA SER A 466 -15.84 -23.57 -25.94
C SER A 466 -16.86 -24.01 -24.87
N ASP A 467 -17.81 -24.85 -25.25
CA ASP A 467 -18.83 -25.41 -24.35
C ASP A 467 -18.21 -26.11 -23.13
N LYS A 468 -17.11 -26.83 -23.33
CA LYS A 468 -16.38 -27.49 -22.25
C LYS A 468 -15.77 -26.46 -21.28
N GLN A 469 -15.17 -25.40 -21.79
CA GLN A 469 -14.61 -24.34 -20.98
C GLN A 469 -15.69 -23.60 -20.21
N ASN A 470 -16.83 -23.33 -20.86
CA ASN A 470 -17.99 -22.68 -20.24
C ASN A 470 -18.57 -23.50 -19.09
N ALA A 471 -18.70 -24.82 -19.27
CA ALA A 471 -19.18 -25.71 -18.20
C ALA A 471 -18.28 -25.70 -16.97
N ILE A 472 -16.95 -25.62 -17.17
CA ILE A 472 -15.97 -25.56 -16.07
C ILE A 472 -15.93 -24.18 -15.43
N ALA A 473 -16.04 -23.10 -16.21
CA ALA A 473 -15.87 -21.73 -15.75
C ALA A 473 -17.09 -21.15 -15.03
N LYS A 474 -18.28 -21.70 -15.21
CA LYS A 474 -19.59 -21.14 -14.81
C LYS A 474 -19.61 -20.53 -13.40
N ASP A 475 -19.28 -21.33 -12.40
CA ASP A 475 -19.35 -20.91 -11.02
C ASP A 475 -18.21 -19.93 -10.68
N ILE A 476 -17.04 -20.12 -11.28
CA ILE A 476 -15.88 -19.23 -11.08
C ILE A 476 -16.17 -17.84 -11.65
N LEU A 477 -16.78 -17.76 -12.84
CA LEU A 477 -17.14 -16.48 -13.47
C LEU A 477 -18.20 -15.74 -12.68
N LYS A 478 -19.18 -16.45 -12.09
CA LYS A 478 -20.16 -15.85 -11.20
C LYS A 478 -19.48 -15.13 -10.04
N GLU A 479 -18.60 -15.83 -9.32
CA GLU A 479 -17.88 -15.28 -8.17
C GLU A 479 -17.00 -14.07 -8.53
N ILE A 480 -16.31 -14.12 -9.67
CA ILE A 480 -15.49 -13.00 -10.14
C ILE A 480 -16.36 -11.79 -10.46
N ARG A 481 -17.45 -11.96 -11.20
CA ARG A 481 -18.35 -10.88 -11.62
C ARG A 481 -19.03 -10.21 -10.43
N GLU A 482 -19.49 -10.98 -9.46
CA GLU A 482 -20.10 -10.44 -8.23
C GLU A 482 -19.12 -9.58 -7.47
N ARG A 483 -17.88 -10.06 -7.23
CA ARG A 483 -16.85 -9.29 -6.53
C ARG A 483 -16.40 -8.04 -7.29
N LEU A 484 -16.27 -8.13 -8.62
CA LEU A 484 -15.99 -6.97 -9.45
C LEU A 484 -17.09 -5.92 -9.34
N GLN A 485 -18.36 -6.35 -9.41
CA GLN A 485 -19.51 -5.45 -9.31
C GLN A 485 -19.53 -4.69 -7.97
N PHE A 486 -19.18 -5.35 -6.85
CA PHE A 486 -19.08 -4.67 -5.56
C PHE A 486 -18.00 -3.59 -5.55
N LEU A 487 -16.85 -3.83 -6.16
CA LEU A 487 -15.79 -2.82 -6.28
C LEU A 487 -16.22 -1.64 -7.18
N LEU A 488 -16.93 -1.91 -8.25
CA LEU A 488 -17.48 -0.87 -9.14
C LEU A 488 -18.55 -0.05 -8.42
N ASN A 489 -19.40 -0.69 -7.63
CA ASN A 489 -20.47 -0.03 -6.87
C ASN A 489 -19.94 0.94 -5.82
N VAL A 490 -18.75 0.69 -5.23
CA VAL A 490 -18.10 1.63 -4.31
C VAL A 490 -17.21 2.66 -5.01
N GLY A 491 -17.26 2.75 -6.35
CA GLY A 491 -16.58 3.79 -7.14
C GLY A 491 -15.08 3.55 -7.41
N LEU A 492 -14.59 2.32 -7.30
CA LEU A 492 -13.17 1.98 -7.51
C LEU A 492 -12.85 1.56 -8.95
N THR A 493 -13.53 2.13 -9.95
CA THR A 493 -13.47 1.75 -11.37
C THR A 493 -12.06 1.85 -11.96
N TYR A 494 -11.26 2.80 -11.49
CA TYR A 494 -9.93 3.14 -12.01
C TYR A 494 -8.78 2.29 -11.43
N LEU A 495 -9.03 1.49 -10.40
CA LEU A 495 -8.01 0.62 -9.82
C LEU A 495 -7.76 -0.61 -10.69
N SER A 496 -6.55 -1.17 -10.61
CA SER A 496 -6.22 -2.47 -11.19
C SER A 496 -6.01 -3.52 -10.10
N LEU A 497 -6.23 -4.81 -10.42
CA LEU A 497 -6.01 -5.91 -9.46
C LEU A 497 -4.55 -6.05 -9.01
N ASN A 498 -3.61 -5.70 -9.88
CA ASN A 498 -2.18 -5.76 -9.59
C ASN A 498 -1.66 -4.59 -8.74
N ARG A 499 -2.48 -3.56 -8.49
CA ARG A 499 -2.08 -2.40 -7.68
C ARG A 499 -1.68 -2.82 -6.28
N PRO A 500 -0.46 -2.49 -5.81
CA PRO A 500 0.00 -2.85 -4.47
C PRO A 500 -0.84 -2.17 -3.39
N SER A 501 -1.25 -2.91 -2.35
CA SER A 501 -2.05 -2.36 -1.24
C SER A 501 -1.38 -1.19 -0.53
N LYS A 502 -0.04 -1.17 -0.45
CA LYS A 502 0.74 -0.08 0.14
C LYS A 502 0.66 1.27 -0.61
N SER A 503 0.23 1.24 -1.88
CA SER A 503 0.08 2.45 -2.73
C SER A 503 -1.35 3.01 -2.71
N LEU A 504 -2.26 2.36 -1.99
CA LEU A 504 -3.64 2.80 -1.87
C LEU A 504 -3.75 3.95 -0.86
N SER A 505 -4.61 4.91 -1.14
CA SER A 505 -5.04 5.89 -0.15
C SER A 505 -5.85 5.22 0.97
N GLY A 506 -5.99 5.90 2.12
CA GLY A 506 -6.80 5.41 3.23
C GLY A 506 -8.24 5.12 2.80
N GLY A 507 -8.86 6.03 2.06
CA GLY A 507 -10.22 5.86 1.55
C GLY A 507 -10.36 4.74 0.52
N GLU A 508 -9.38 4.56 -0.40
CA GLU A 508 -9.38 3.42 -1.34
C GLU A 508 -9.31 2.08 -0.59
N SER A 509 -8.43 1.97 0.39
CA SER A 509 -8.28 0.75 1.20
C SER A 509 -9.57 0.43 1.98
N GLN A 510 -10.21 1.45 2.56
CA GLN A 510 -11.46 1.32 3.29
C GLN A 510 -12.61 0.86 2.38
N ARG A 511 -12.75 1.44 1.18
CA ARG A 511 -13.77 1.05 0.21
C ARG A 511 -13.56 -0.37 -0.33
N ILE A 512 -12.32 -0.81 -0.53
CA ILE A 512 -12.02 -2.21 -0.87
C ILE A 512 -12.53 -3.15 0.22
N ARG A 513 -12.31 -2.84 1.49
CA ARG A 513 -12.83 -3.62 2.61
C ARG A 513 -14.35 -3.61 2.66
N LEU A 514 -14.97 -2.44 2.46
CA LEU A 514 -16.44 -2.32 2.40
C LEU A 514 -16.98 -3.21 1.29
N ALA A 515 -16.43 -3.17 0.08
CA ALA A 515 -16.82 -4.01 -1.04
C ALA A 515 -16.68 -5.51 -0.72
N THR A 516 -15.58 -5.90 -0.06
CA THR A 516 -15.34 -7.29 0.37
C THR A 516 -16.39 -7.74 1.41
N GLN A 517 -16.76 -6.87 2.36
CA GLN A 517 -17.78 -7.18 3.35
C GLN A 517 -19.18 -7.29 2.74
N ILE A 518 -19.54 -6.41 1.82
CA ILE A 518 -20.80 -6.52 1.04
C ILE A 518 -20.80 -7.85 0.30
N GLY A 519 -19.69 -8.25 -0.32
CA GLY A 519 -19.53 -9.51 -1.05
C GLY A 519 -19.64 -10.75 -0.17
N SER A 520 -19.39 -10.66 1.13
CA SER A 520 -19.53 -11.79 2.06
C SER A 520 -21.00 -12.16 2.33
N GLN A 521 -21.95 -11.26 2.00
CA GLN A 521 -23.40 -11.40 2.22
C GLN A 521 -23.77 -11.80 3.67
N LEU A 522 -22.95 -11.42 4.65
CA LEU A 522 -23.22 -11.67 6.07
C LEU A 522 -24.44 -10.88 6.52
N GLN A 523 -25.29 -11.50 7.34
CA GLN A 523 -26.51 -10.92 7.90
C GLN A 523 -26.45 -10.88 9.42
N GLY A 524 -27.19 -9.94 10.02
CA GLY A 524 -27.26 -9.81 11.48
C GLY A 524 -25.97 -9.26 12.12
N ILE A 525 -25.13 -8.60 11.35
CA ILE A 525 -23.86 -7.99 11.78
C ILE A 525 -24.08 -6.50 12.10
N THR A 526 -23.34 -5.98 13.05
CA THR A 526 -23.20 -4.53 13.26
C THR A 526 -21.91 -4.04 12.62
N TYR A 527 -21.99 -3.26 11.56
CA TYR A 527 -20.85 -2.62 10.93
C TYR A 527 -20.60 -1.24 11.53
N VAL A 528 -19.36 -0.93 11.88
CA VAL A 528 -18.94 0.40 12.34
C VAL A 528 -17.90 0.94 11.36
N LEU A 529 -18.22 2.07 10.70
CA LEU A 529 -17.38 2.69 9.67
C LEU A 529 -16.89 4.07 10.13
N ASP A 530 -15.62 4.37 9.84
CA ASP A 530 -15.00 5.66 10.15
C ASP A 530 -14.86 6.48 8.86
N GLU A 531 -15.66 7.51 8.69
CA GLU A 531 -15.60 8.49 7.59
C GLU A 531 -15.42 7.87 6.20
N PRO A 532 -16.31 6.98 5.73
CA PRO A 532 -16.12 6.27 4.47
C PRO A 532 -16.17 7.17 3.22
N SER A 533 -16.61 8.42 3.32
CA SER A 533 -16.64 9.41 2.23
C SER A 533 -15.27 10.04 1.93
N ILE A 534 -14.25 9.76 2.73
CA ILE A 534 -12.92 10.38 2.60
C ILE A 534 -12.33 10.19 1.19
N GLY A 535 -11.82 11.29 0.60
CA GLY A 535 -11.18 11.31 -0.72
C GLY A 535 -12.13 11.03 -1.86
N LEU A 536 -13.44 11.07 -1.62
CA LEU A 536 -14.46 10.95 -2.65
C LEU A 536 -14.85 12.32 -3.23
N HIS A 537 -14.99 12.33 -4.53
CA HIS A 537 -15.72 13.40 -5.20
C HIS A 537 -17.23 13.23 -4.94
N GLN A 538 -17.98 14.31 -4.87
CA GLN A 538 -19.42 14.27 -4.57
C GLN A 538 -20.24 13.36 -5.51
N ARG A 539 -19.81 13.23 -6.77
CA ARG A 539 -20.39 12.25 -7.70
C ARG A 539 -20.32 10.81 -7.16
N ASP A 540 -19.23 10.45 -6.50
CA ASP A 540 -18.99 9.08 -6.04
C ASP A 540 -19.67 8.81 -4.68
N ASN A 541 -20.05 9.85 -3.92
CA ASN A 541 -20.80 9.73 -2.66
C ASN A 541 -22.14 9.01 -2.82
N GLN A 542 -22.84 9.26 -3.92
CA GLN A 542 -24.12 8.58 -4.18
C GLN A 542 -23.96 7.06 -4.31
N ARG A 543 -22.85 6.60 -4.93
CA ARG A 543 -22.55 5.16 -5.03
C ARG A 543 -22.23 4.57 -3.65
N LEU A 544 -21.47 5.30 -2.84
CA LEU A 544 -21.18 4.88 -1.47
C LEU A 544 -22.46 4.79 -0.62
N ILE A 545 -23.35 5.79 -0.70
CA ILE A 545 -24.65 5.77 -0.01
C ILE A 545 -25.47 4.54 -0.41
N ALA A 546 -25.57 4.26 -1.71
CA ALA A 546 -26.26 3.07 -2.20
C ALA A 546 -25.64 1.77 -1.68
N ALA A 547 -24.30 1.70 -1.58
CA ALA A 547 -23.61 0.54 -1.03
C ALA A 547 -23.87 0.35 0.48
N LEU A 548 -23.89 1.44 1.27
CA LEU A 548 -24.23 1.40 2.69
C LEU A 548 -25.69 1.01 2.92
N GLN A 549 -26.62 1.53 2.11
CA GLN A 549 -28.03 1.16 2.15
C GLN A 549 -28.23 -0.31 1.78
N HIS A 550 -27.51 -0.79 0.77
CA HIS A 550 -27.54 -2.21 0.41
C HIS A 550 -27.06 -3.11 1.56
N LEU A 551 -25.96 -2.73 2.23
CA LEU A 551 -25.46 -3.45 3.41
C LEU A 551 -26.49 -3.50 4.55
N ARG A 552 -27.25 -2.42 4.76
CA ARG A 552 -28.40 -2.38 5.68
C ARG A 552 -29.51 -3.30 5.22
N ASP A 553 -29.90 -3.22 3.95
CA ASP A 553 -31.06 -3.93 3.39
C ASP A 553 -30.90 -5.45 3.39
N ILE A 554 -29.66 -5.96 3.40
CA ILE A 554 -29.35 -7.38 3.63
C ILE A 554 -29.71 -7.83 5.06
N GLY A 555 -29.98 -6.90 6.00
CA GLY A 555 -30.34 -7.20 7.39
C GLY A 555 -29.22 -6.90 8.40
N ASN A 556 -28.39 -5.92 8.13
CA ASN A 556 -27.32 -5.49 9.01
C ASN A 556 -27.58 -4.12 9.64
N SER A 557 -27.03 -3.89 10.82
CA SER A 557 -26.98 -2.56 11.44
C SER A 557 -25.71 -1.84 10.98
N VAL A 558 -25.83 -0.63 10.44
CA VAL A 558 -24.70 0.12 9.89
C VAL A 558 -24.53 1.42 10.67
N ILE A 559 -23.48 1.53 11.46
CA ILE A 559 -23.12 2.74 12.24
C ILE A 559 -21.97 3.42 11.50
N VAL A 560 -22.14 4.68 11.14
CA VAL A 560 -21.16 5.46 10.39
C VAL A 560 -20.82 6.73 11.16
N VAL A 561 -19.54 6.97 11.42
CA VAL A 561 -19.05 8.28 11.89
C VAL A 561 -18.83 9.13 10.64
N GLU A 562 -19.54 10.24 10.48
CA GLU A 562 -19.52 11.01 9.25
C GLU A 562 -19.75 12.52 9.42
N HIS A 563 -19.23 13.27 8.42
CA HIS A 563 -19.38 14.72 8.31
C HIS A 563 -19.97 15.18 6.98
N ASP A 564 -20.10 14.23 6.01
CA ASP A 564 -20.65 14.55 4.69
C ASP A 564 -22.17 14.78 4.77
N LYS A 565 -22.61 15.89 4.16
CA LYS A 565 -24.01 16.32 4.16
C LYS A 565 -24.95 15.30 3.53
N ASP A 566 -24.53 14.71 2.39
CA ASP A 566 -25.39 13.81 1.63
C ASP A 566 -25.60 12.49 2.39
N ILE A 567 -24.55 11.96 3.03
CA ILE A 567 -24.64 10.74 3.86
C ILE A 567 -25.49 10.98 5.11
N MET A 568 -25.32 12.14 5.77
CA MET A 568 -26.16 12.51 6.93
C MET A 568 -27.65 12.57 6.57
N LEU A 569 -27.98 13.20 5.45
CA LEU A 569 -29.36 13.32 4.98
C LEU A 569 -29.95 12.00 4.44
N ALA A 570 -29.10 11.08 3.97
CA ALA A 570 -29.53 9.77 3.49
C ALA A 570 -29.63 8.70 4.58
N SER A 571 -29.26 9.01 5.82
CA SER A 571 -29.34 8.08 6.95
C SER A 571 -30.76 7.88 7.43
N ASP A 572 -31.05 6.71 8.02
CA ASP A 572 -32.35 6.44 8.68
C ASP A 572 -32.42 7.08 10.07
N TYR A 573 -31.25 7.19 10.73
CA TYR A 573 -31.16 7.75 12.08
C TYR A 573 -29.84 8.52 12.23
N LEU A 574 -29.91 9.72 12.77
CA LEU A 574 -28.78 10.61 12.98
C LEU A 574 -28.60 10.88 14.47
N VAL A 575 -27.37 10.84 14.95
CA VAL A 575 -26.98 11.19 16.32
C VAL A 575 -25.93 12.29 16.27
N ASP A 576 -26.27 13.47 16.79
CA ASP A 576 -25.36 14.62 16.86
C ASP A 576 -24.74 14.71 18.25
N ILE A 577 -23.41 14.57 18.31
CA ILE A 577 -22.65 14.53 19.58
C ILE A 577 -21.86 15.83 19.73
N GLY A 578 -22.01 16.48 20.85
CA GLY A 578 -21.47 17.80 21.10
C GLY A 578 -21.58 18.23 22.58
N PRO A 579 -21.88 19.52 22.82
CA PRO A 579 -22.00 20.62 21.84
C PRO A 579 -20.70 21.16 21.29
N ARG A 580 -19.55 20.85 21.93
CA ARG A 580 -18.20 21.28 21.55
C ARG A 580 -17.22 20.10 21.61
N ALA A 581 -15.93 20.38 21.44
CA ALA A 581 -14.85 19.40 21.53
C ALA A 581 -14.34 19.17 22.96
N GLY A 582 -13.69 18.05 23.21
CA GLY A 582 -13.01 17.72 24.47
C GLY A 582 -13.93 17.73 25.66
N LYS A 583 -13.52 18.37 26.77
CA LYS A 583 -14.29 18.44 28.01
C LYS A 583 -15.67 19.11 27.88
N HIS A 584 -15.86 19.93 26.87
CA HIS A 584 -17.12 20.61 26.57
C HIS A 584 -18.00 19.82 25.57
N GLY A 585 -17.52 18.65 25.12
CA GLY A 585 -18.26 17.68 24.30
C GLY A 585 -18.81 16.53 25.13
N GLY A 586 -19.03 15.40 24.50
CA GLY A 586 -19.40 14.14 25.13
C GLY A 586 -20.86 14.03 25.54
N GLU A 587 -21.77 14.83 24.97
CA GLU A 587 -23.21 14.79 25.18
C GLU A 587 -23.97 14.56 23.88
N ILE A 588 -25.14 13.94 23.96
CA ILE A 588 -26.02 13.82 22.78
C ILE A 588 -26.82 15.13 22.67
N VAL A 589 -26.54 15.92 21.64
CA VAL A 589 -27.22 17.21 21.41
C VAL A 589 -28.56 16.99 20.73
N ALA A 590 -28.61 16.06 19.77
CA ALA A 590 -29.84 15.72 19.07
C ALA A 590 -29.76 14.25 18.55
N LYS A 591 -30.89 13.57 18.48
CA LYS A 591 -31.02 12.20 17.94
C LYS A 591 -32.39 11.98 17.32
N GLY A 592 -32.44 11.19 16.25
CA GLY A 592 -33.66 10.83 15.55
C GLY A 592 -33.47 10.77 14.02
N PRO A 593 -34.55 10.61 13.25
CA PRO A 593 -34.51 10.79 11.81
C PRO A 593 -33.91 12.15 11.42
N PRO A 594 -33.20 12.29 10.27
CA PRO A 594 -32.58 13.55 9.86
C PRO A 594 -33.51 14.76 9.92
N GLU A 595 -34.76 14.61 9.54
CA GLU A 595 -35.78 15.65 9.58
C GLU A 595 -35.95 16.26 10.98
N ASN A 596 -35.94 15.43 12.02
CA ASN A 596 -36.04 15.88 13.41
C ASN A 596 -34.81 16.66 13.86
N ILE A 597 -33.61 16.25 13.39
CA ILE A 597 -32.36 16.94 13.70
C ILE A 597 -32.33 18.34 13.09
N LEU A 598 -32.85 18.53 11.88
CA LEU A 598 -32.94 19.84 11.22
C LEU A 598 -33.73 20.87 12.06
N HIS A 599 -34.67 20.44 12.93
CA HIS A 599 -35.39 21.33 13.85
C HIS A 599 -34.64 21.62 15.15
N SER A 600 -33.50 21.00 15.40
CA SER A 600 -32.69 21.26 16.59
C SER A 600 -31.87 22.56 16.45
N ASN A 601 -31.37 23.07 17.58
CA ASN A 601 -30.44 24.20 17.61
C ASN A 601 -28.97 23.80 17.55
N SER A 602 -28.67 22.56 17.11
CA SER A 602 -27.31 22.10 17.02
C SER A 602 -26.52 22.82 15.92
N GLU A 603 -25.21 22.88 16.06
CA GLU A 603 -24.32 23.45 15.03
C GLU A 603 -24.47 22.73 13.69
N THR A 604 -24.55 21.42 13.73
CA THR A 604 -24.76 20.56 12.55
C THR A 604 -26.06 20.96 11.83
N ALA A 605 -27.18 21.10 12.57
CA ALA A 605 -28.45 21.49 11.98
C ALA A 605 -28.41 22.87 11.30
N GLN A 606 -27.68 23.83 11.91
CA GLN A 606 -27.55 25.18 11.35
C GLN A 606 -26.82 25.21 9.99
N TYR A 607 -25.80 24.35 9.84
CA TYR A 607 -25.12 24.17 8.55
C TYR A 607 -25.95 23.38 7.53
N LEU A 608 -26.61 22.31 7.95
CA LEU A 608 -27.48 21.51 7.06
C LEU A 608 -28.64 22.35 6.50
N LEU A 609 -29.22 23.25 7.30
CA LEU A 609 -30.28 24.18 6.87
C LEU A 609 -29.77 25.38 6.08
N GLY A 610 -28.45 25.53 5.91
CA GLY A 610 -27.87 26.73 5.25
C GLY A 610 -27.95 28.04 6.06
N LYS A 611 -28.37 27.98 7.35
CA LYS A 611 -28.36 29.16 8.22
C LYS A 611 -26.95 29.65 8.53
N LYS A 612 -26.01 28.72 8.59
CA LYS A 612 -24.57 28.99 8.61
C LYS A 612 -23.95 28.43 7.35
N SER A 613 -23.06 29.19 6.75
CA SER A 613 -22.30 28.77 5.56
C SER A 613 -20.92 29.43 5.53
N ILE A 614 -20.00 28.89 4.80
CA ILE A 614 -18.72 29.49 4.50
C ILE A 614 -18.95 30.48 3.36
N ALA A 615 -18.65 31.77 3.62
CA ALA A 615 -18.94 32.83 2.68
C ALA A 615 -17.96 32.81 1.49
N VAL A 616 -18.47 33.02 0.29
CA VAL A 616 -17.64 33.20 -0.92
C VAL A 616 -16.95 34.57 -0.83
N PRO A 617 -15.62 34.65 -1.06
CA PRO A 617 -14.92 35.93 -1.06
C PRO A 617 -15.46 36.87 -2.14
N LYS A 618 -15.76 38.13 -1.81
CA LYS A 618 -16.24 39.14 -2.75
C LYS A 618 -15.19 39.54 -3.80
N VAL A 619 -13.92 39.42 -3.44
CA VAL A 619 -12.77 39.77 -4.30
C VAL A 619 -11.74 38.67 -4.19
N ARG A 620 -11.33 38.12 -5.32
CA ARG A 620 -10.25 37.12 -5.38
C ARG A 620 -8.88 37.80 -5.36
N ARG A 621 -7.88 37.13 -4.72
CA ARG A 621 -6.50 37.64 -4.67
C ARG A 621 -5.89 37.63 -6.08
N LYS A 622 -5.21 38.74 -6.46
CA LYS A 622 -4.55 38.86 -7.76
C LYS A 622 -3.25 38.05 -7.85
N GLY A 623 -2.66 37.69 -6.67
CA GLY A 623 -1.34 37.09 -6.59
C GLY A 623 -0.21 38.08 -6.88
N ASN A 624 1.00 37.58 -7.04
CA ASN A 624 2.20 38.40 -7.28
C ASN A 624 2.59 38.53 -8.78
N GLY A 625 1.76 37.99 -9.69
CA GLY A 625 1.99 38.01 -11.14
C GLY A 625 3.05 37.03 -11.64
N LYS A 626 3.61 36.17 -10.77
CA LYS A 626 4.59 35.15 -11.10
C LYS A 626 3.94 33.77 -11.15
N PHE A 627 4.57 32.83 -11.88
CA PHE A 627 4.02 31.51 -12.13
C PHE A 627 5.13 30.46 -12.05
N ILE A 628 4.78 29.24 -11.63
CA ILE A 628 5.51 28.02 -11.97
C ILE A 628 4.79 27.41 -13.17
N GLU A 629 5.51 27.21 -14.27
CA GLU A 629 4.99 26.59 -15.49
C GLU A 629 5.61 25.23 -15.67
N LEU A 630 4.80 24.17 -15.66
CA LEU A 630 5.20 22.77 -15.82
C LEU A 630 4.58 22.25 -17.13
N LYS A 631 5.41 21.71 -18.03
CA LYS A 631 5.00 21.28 -19.37
C LYS A 631 5.29 19.84 -19.65
N GLY A 632 4.38 19.22 -20.40
CA GLY A 632 4.56 17.87 -20.92
C GLY A 632 4.60 16.81 -19.85
N VAL A 633 3.76 16.92 -18.82
CA VAL A 633 3.71 15.95 -17.72
C VAL A 633 3.06 14.67 -18.21
N GLN A 634 3.80 13.58 -18.05
CA GLN A 634 3.37 12.22 -18.38
C GLN A 634 3.65 11.30 -17.19
N GLY A 635 2.78 10.39 -16.96
CA GLY A 635 2.93 9.38 -15.89
C GLY A 635 1.58 8.89 -15.40
N ASN A 636 1.51 7.64 -15.02
CA ASN A 636 0.26 6.97 -14.71
C ASN A 636 -0.80 7.27 -15.79
N ASN A 637 -1.86 8.00 -15.45
CA ASN A 637 -2.93 8.36 -16.38
C ASN A 637 -2.80 9.78 -17.00
N LEU A 638 -1.75 10.56 -16.68
CA LEU A 638 -1.59 11.91 -17.22
C LEU A 638 -1.24 11.91 -18.70
N GLN A 639 -1.94 12.70 -19.50
CA GLN A 639 -1.89 12.71 -20.96
C GLN A 639 -1.14 13.93 -21.52
N ASP A 640 0.19 14.02 -21.29
CA ASP A 640 1.07 15.10 -21.81
C ASP A 640 0.52 16.51 -21.50
N ILE A 641 0.23 16.77 -20.21
CA ILE A 641 -0.43 18.00 -19.78
C ILE A 641 0.54 19.15 -19.53
N ASP A 642 0.10 20.35 -19.86
CA ASP A 642 0.74 21.63 -19.51
C ASP A 642 -0.09 22.31 -18.43
N VAL A 643 0.56 22.86 -17.39
CA VAL A 643 -0.14 23.49 -16.25
C VAL A 643 0.64 24.68 -15.70
N LYS A 644 -0.08 25.73 -15.26
CA LYS A 644 0.47 26.93 -14.64
C LYS A 644 -0.03 27.11 -13.21
N PHE A 645 0.89 27.29 -12.28
CA PHE A 645 0.59 27.56 -10.88
C PHE A 645 0.88 29.04 -10.55
N PRO A 646 -0.14 29.89 -10.42
CA PRO A 646 0.06 31.31 -10.06
C PRO A 646 0.50 31.45 -8.61
N LEU A 647 1.57 32.21 -8.36
CA LEU A 647 2.14 32.36 -7.02
C LEU A 647 1.43 33.46 -6.20
N GLY A 648 1.46 33.31 -4.86
CA GLY A 648 0.80 34.21 -3.91
C GLY A 648 -0.72 34.09 -3.91
N LYS A 649 -1.25 32.88 -4.14
CA LYS A 649 -2.68 32.57 -4.20
C LYS A 649 -3.00 31.27 -3.45
N LEU A 650 -4.29 31.09 -3.13
CA LEU A 650 -4.87 29.81 -2.79
C LEU A 650 -5.27 29.09 -4.08
N ILE A 651 -4.53 28.03 -4.42
CA ILE A 651 -4.74 27.21 -5.62
C ILE A 651 -5.40 25.91 -5.20
N LEU A 652 -6.49 25.52 -5.85
CA LEU A 652 -7.11 24.22 -5.63
C LEU A 652 -6.95 23.32 -6.84
N ILE A 653 -6.59 22.06 -6.56
CA ILE A 653 -6.58 20.99 -7.54
C ILE A 653 -7.83 20.15 -7.31
N THR A 654 -8.72 20.12 -8.31
CA THR A 654 -10.02 19.46 -8.23
C THR A 654 -10.17 18.37 -9.30
N GLY A 655 -11.25 17.61 -9.23
CA GLY A 655 -11.56 16.55 -10.18
C GLY A 655 -11.96 15.25 -9.49
N VAL A 656 -12.54 14.33 -10.23
CA VAL A 656 -13.03 13.03 -9.70
C VAL A 656 -11.91 12.18 -9.10
N SER A 657 -12.26 11.19 -8.29
CA SER A 657 -11.28 10.24 -7.74
C SER A 657 -10.57 9.47 -8.85
N GLY A 658 -9.23 9.36 -8.75
CA GLY A 658 -8.41 8.72 -9.79
C GLY A 658 -8.16 9.55 -11.06
N SER A 659 -8.54 10.83 -11.12
CA SER A 659 -8.33 11.68 -12.31
C SER A 659 -6.86 12.08 -12.58
N GLY A 660 -5.93 11.84 -11.61
CA GLY A 660 -4.51 12.17 -11.77
C GLY A 660 -4.01 13.31 -10.88
N LYS A 661 -4.80 13.82 -9.93
CA LYS A 661 -4.42 14.93 -9.03
C LYS A 661 -3.14 14.64 -8.26
N SER A 662 -3.07 13.52 -7.55
CA SER A 662 -1.89 13.13 -6.75
C SER A 662 -0.69 12.81 -7.65
N THR A 663 -0.92 12.27 -8.84
CA THR A 663 0.14 12.03 -9.85
C THR A 663 0.78 13.35 -10.29
N LEU A 664 -0.03 14.39 -10.57
CA LEU A 664 0.48 15.71 -10.95
C LEU A 664 1.23 16.38 -9.80
N ILE A 665 0.66 16.35 -8.59
CA ILE A 665 1.17 17.14 -7.46
C ILE A 665 2.21 16.36 -6.66
N ASN A 666 1.84 15.20 -6.12
CA ASN A 666 2.68 14.47 -5.14
C ASN A 666 3.81 13.68 -5.83
N GLU A 667 3.55 13.15 -7.05
CA GLU A 667 4.54 12.33 -7.76
C GLU A 667 5.34 13.12 -8.82
N THR A 668 4.91 14.32 -9.21
CA THR A 668 5.62 15.13 -10.21
C THR A 668 6.06 16.50 -9.66
N LEU A 669 5.13 17.39 -9.28
CA LEU A 669 5.47 18.76 -8.88
C LEU A 669 6.29 18.78 -7.58
N TYR A 670 5.84 18.12 -6.52
CA TYR A 670 6.53 18.12 -5.21
C TYR A 670 7.97 17.58 -5.28
N PRO A 671 8.26 16.43 -5.95
CA PRO A 671 9.62 15.99 -6.16
C PRO A 671 10.50 17.00 -6.90
N LEU A 672 9.96 17.68 -7.92
CA LEU A 672 10.68 18.74 -8.66
C LEU A 672 11.04 19.93 -7.77
N LEU A 673 10.07 20.46 -7.02
CA LEU A 673 10.28 21.55 -6.08
C LEU A 673 11.24 21.16 -4.95
N SER A 674 11.09 19.96 -4.43
CA SER A 674 11.93 19.41 -3.37
C SER A 674 13.37 19.18 -3.83
N LYS A 675 13.56 18.72 -5.06
CA LYS A 675 14.88 18.59 -5.68
C LYS A 675 15.56 19.97 -5.81
N TYR A 676 14.82 20.98 -6.26
CA TYR A 676 15.33 22.35 -6.40
C TYR A 676 15.70 22.99 -5.06
N CYS A 677 14.77 22.93 -4.06
CA CYS A 677 14.96 23.61 -2.78
C CYS A 677 15.92 22.90 -1.83
N TYR A 678 15.98 21.54 -1.86
CA TYR A 678 16.65 20.73 -0.82
C TYR A 678 17.61 19.69 -1.38
N ASN A 679 17.86 19.65 -2.69
CA ASN A 679 18.61 18.57 -3.35
C ASN A 679 18.05 17.17 -2.99
N SER A 680 16.71 17.07 -2.88
CA SER A 680 16.03 15.82 -2.58
C SER A 680 16.32 14.76 -3.66
N LYS A 681 16.41 13.49 -3.23
CA LYS A 681 16.62 12.33 -4.12
C LYS A 681 15.32 11.80 -4.74
N ALA A 682 14.18 12.44 -4.45
CA ALA A 682 12.91 12.03 -5.03
C ALA A 682 12.93 12.23 -6.56
N VAL A 683 12.56 11.18 -7.29
CA VAL A 683 12.55 11.18 -8.76
C VAL A 683 11.15 11.58 -9.20
N PRO A 684 10.98 12.69 -9.92
CA PRO A 684 9.69 13.07 -10.48
C PRO A 684 9.30 12.14 -11.64
N LEU A 685 8.02 12.02 -11.90
CA LEU A 685 7.53 11.38 -13.12
C LEU A 685 7.95 12.17 -14.37
N ALA A 686 7.79 11.57 -15.55
CA ALA A 686 8.24 12.16 -16.81
C ALA A 686 7.57 13.51 -17.09
N TYR A 687 8.38 14.50 -17.46
CA TYR A 687 7.96 15.86 -17.85
C TYR A 687 8.93 16.44 -18.88
N LYS A 688 8.51 17.45 -19.64
CA LYS A 688 9.37 18.10 -20.66
C LYS A 688 10.18 19.27 -20.09
N SER A 689 9.55 20.18 -19.36
CA SER A 689 10.22 21.35 -18.78
C SER A 689 9.46 21.95 -17.60
N ILE A 690 10.19 22.62 -16.71
CA ILE A 690 9.64 23.44 -15.62
C ILE A 690 10.33 24.80 -15.61
N LYS A 691 9.56 25.87 -15.36
CA LYS A 691 10.05 27.26 -15.26
C LYS A 691 9.48 27.94 -14.02
N GLY A 692 10.17 29.00 -13.53
CA GLY A 692 9.71 29.80 -12.39
C GLY A 692 10.11 29.30 -11.03
N LEU A 693 11.02 28.31 -10.94
CA LEU A 693 11.54 27.77 -9.68
C LEU A 693 12.29 28.82 -8.84
N GLU A 694 12.91 29.81 -9.49
CA GLU A 694 13.63 30.94 -8.86
C GLU A 694 12.74 31.85 -8.00
N HIS A 695 11.43 31.72 -8.12
CA HIS A 695 10.47 32.52 -7.36
C HIS A 695 10.10 31.92 -6.01
N ILE A 696 10.51 30.67 -5.73
CA ILE A 696 10.28 30.00 -4.48
C ILE A 696 11.61 29.73 -3.76
N ASP A 697 11.59 29.72 -2.44
CA ASP A 697 12.74 29.41 -1.61
C ASP A 697 12.54 28.14 -0.78
N LYS A 698 11.29 27.71 -0.62
CA LYS A 698 10.94 26.59 0.23
C LYS A 698 9.66 25.91 -0.26
N VAL A 699 9.63 24.59 -0.21
CA VAL A 699 8.41 23.79 -0.42
C VAL A 699 8.09 22.99 0.84
N ILE A 700 6.83 22.92 1.23
CA ILE A 700 6.39 22.19 2.40
C ILE A 700 5.16 21.37 2.02
N GLU A 701 5.29 20.06 2.14
CA GLU A 701 4.17 19.14 2.01
C GLU A 701 3.55 18.87 3.39
N ILE A 702 2.25 18.99 3.49
CA ILE A 702 1.46 18.73 4.69
C ILE A 702 0.45 17.64 4.33
N ASP A 703 0.86 16.41 4.53
CA ASP A 703 0.07 15.21 4.27
C ASP A 703 -0.56 14.64 5.56
N GLN A 704 -1.41 13.64 5.44
CA GLN A 704 -2.09 12.96 6.54
C GLN A 704 -1.22 11.92 7.26
N SER A 705 0.05 11.76 6.90
CA SER A 705 0.94 10.81 7.55
C SER A 705 1.15 11.16 9.03
N PRO A 706 1.30 10.15 9.91
CA PRO A 706 1.52 10.39 11.34
C PRO A 706 2.74 11.29 11.60
N ILE A 707 2.66 12.15 12.64
CA ILE A 707 3.78 13.01 13.08
C ILE A 707 4.96 12.23 13.68
N GLY A 708 4.85 10.92 13.77
CA GLY A 708 5.90 10.02 14.22
C GLY A 708 5.42 8.57 14.25
N ARG A 709 6.37 7.65 14.21
CA ARG A 709 6.09 6.20 14.11
C ARG A 709 6.08 5.47 15.45
N THR A 710 6.37 6.17 16.55
CA THR A 710 6.49 5.55 17.88
C THR A 710 5.56 6.23 18.88
N PRO A 711 5.12 5.52 19.93
CA PRO A 711 4.30 6.11 21.01
C PRO A 711 4.98 7.28 21.75
N ARG A 712 6.29 7.48 21.58
CA ARG A 712 7.06 8.58 22.14
C ARG A 712 6.91 9.90 21.37
N SER A 713 6.50 9.83 20.10
CA SER A 713 6.20 11.03 19.32
C SER A 713 4.85 11.59 19.74
N ASN A 714 4.79 12.91 19.97
CA ASN A 714 3.58 13.61 20.38
C ASN A 714 3.59 15.06 19.90
N PRO A 715 2.47 15.80 19.96
CA PRO A 715 2.40 17.21 19.54
C PRO A 715 3.45 18.11 20.19
N ALA A 716 3.72 17.95 21.50
CA ALA A 716 4.70 18.77 22.19
C ALA A 716 6.13 18.61 21.66
N THR A 717 6.52 17.36 21.30
CA THR A 717 7.83 17.07 20.72
C THR A 717 7.93 17.51 19.26
N TYR A 718 6.89 17.30 18.49
CA TYR A 718 6.86 17.64 17.07
C TYR A 718 6.90 19.16 16.84
N CYS A 719 6.09 19.92 17.56
CA CYS A 719 6.08 21.40 17.50
C CYS A 719 7.30 22.03 18.21
N GLY A 720 8.13 21.23 18.87
CA GLY A 720 9.43 21.64 19.42
C GLY A 720 9.35 22.47 20.72
N PHE A 721 8.18 22.62 21.36
CA PHE A 721 8.06 23.38 22.63
C PHE A 721 8.30 22.50 23.87
N PHE A 722 8.41 21.20 23.72
CA PHE A 722 8.74 20.30 24.83
C PHE A 722 10.14 20.56 25.42
N THR A 723 11.06 21.04 24.59
CA THR A 723 12.42 21.42 25.05
C THR A 723 12.36 22.59 26.03
N GLU A 724 11.55 23.60 25.77
CA GLU A 724 11.32 24.74 26.63
C GLU A 724 10.61 24.34 27.93
N ILE A 725 9.63 23.42 27.85
CA ILE A 725 8.97 22.86 29.05
C ILE A 725 9.98 22.14 29.94
N ARG A 726 10.85 21.30 29.38
CA ARG A 726 11.91 20.60 30.14
C ARG A 726 12.88 21.59 30.80
N THR A 727 13.24 22.65 30.12
CA THR A 727 14.10 23.71 30.64
C THR A 727 13.41 24.45 31.80
N LEU A 728 12.11 24.74 31.67
CA LEU A 728 11.32 25.33 32.72
C LEU A 728 11.28 24.46 33.99
N PHE A 729 11.03 23.14 33.84
CA PHE A 729 11.05 22.21 34.97
C PHE A 729 12.43 22.10 35.64
N ALA A 730 13.52 22.12 34.84
CA ALA A 730 14.88 22.15 35.39
C ALA A 730 15.23 23.45 36.11
N SER A 731 14.50 24.56 35.88
CA SER A 731 14.69 25.84 36.54
C SER A 731 13.97 25.93 37.90
N VAL A 732 13.05 25.01 38.22
CA VAL A 732 12.34 24.96 39.49
C VAL A 732 13.34 24.76 40.63
N PRO A 733 13.18 25.48 41.78
CA PRO A 733 14.11 25.40 42.89
C PRO A 733 14.44 23.97 43.36
N GLU A 734 13.43 23.13 43.50
CA GLU A 734 13.60 21.73 43.89
C GLU A 734 14.41 20.91 42.90
N ALA A 735 14.25 21.12 41.58
CA ALA A 735 15.05 20.48 40.56
C ALA A 735 16.51 20.92 40.60
N LYS A 736 16.77 22.22 40.89
CA LYS A 736 18.11 22.76 41.06
C LYS A 736 18.83 22.17 42.29
N ILE A 737 18.09 22.05 43.43
CA ILE A 737 18.64 21.43 44.66
C ILE A 737 19.03 19.98 44.40
N ARG A 738 18.25 19.23 43.64
CA ARG A 738 18.55 17.83 43.27
C ARG A 738 19.51 17.71 42.11
N GLY A 739 20.02 18.81 41.54
CA GLY A 739 20.94 18.80 40.39
C GLY A 739 20.35 18.28 39.09
N TYR A 740 19.02 18.35 38.91
CA TYR A 740 18.31 17.84 37.77
C TYR A 740 18.45 18.78 36.56
N LYS A 741 19.06 18.26 35.49
CA LYS A 741 19.21 18.94 34.20
C LYS A 741 17.98 18.71 33.29
N PRO A 742 17.79 19.49 32.21
CA PRO A 742 16.66 19.31 31.27
C PRO A 742 16.54 17.90 30.70
N GLY A 743 17.64 17.15 30.60
CA GLY A 743 17.64 15.74 30.19
C GLY A 743 16.87 14.81 31.11
N ARG A 744 16.79 15.09 32.42
CA ARG A 744 16.03 14.32 33.41
C ARG A 744 14.54 14.32 33.09
N PHE A 745 14.05 15.41 32.55
CA PHE A 745 12.64 15.61 32.17
C PHE A 745 12.32 15.13 30.75
N SER A 746 13.23 14.37 30.12
CA SER A 746 13.00 13.75 28.82
C SER A 746 12.62 12.28 28.99
N PHE A 747 11.49 11.88 28.44
CA PHE A 747 11.09 10.47 28.38
C PHE A 747 11.93 9.63 27.40
N ASN A 748 12.81 10.23 26.61
CA ASN A 748 13.76 9.54 25.74
C ASN A 748 15.10 9.22 26.41
N VAL A 749 15.38 9.80 27.59
CA VAL A 749 16.66 9.64 28.29
C VAL A 749 16.49 8.73 29.51
N LYS A 750 17.38 7.75 29.68
CA LYS A 750 17.32 6.73 30.75
C LYS A 750 17.18 7.32 32.17
N SER A 751 17.80 8.47 32.45
CA SER A 751 17.84 9.04 33.81
C SER A 751 16.47 9.42 34.37
N GLY A 752 15.46 9.73 33.56
CA GLY A 752 14.15 10.20 34.00
C GLY A 752 12.95 9.41 33.58
N ARG A 753 13.11 8.52 32.61
CA ARG A 753 12.01 7.72 32.05
C ARG A 753 11.69 6.50 32.91
N CYS A 754 10.49 5.96 32.73
CA CYS A 754 10.13 4.63 33.23
C CYS A 754 10.96 3.55 32.51
N ASP A 755 11.57 2.63 33.28
CA ASP A 755 12.45 1.59 32.74
C ASP A 755 11.68 0.49 31.99
N VAL A 756 10.41 0.25 32.38
CA VAL A 756 9.57 -0.83 31.81
C VAL A 756 9.04 -0.48 30.42
N CYS A 757 8.39 0.70 30.27
CA CYS A 757 7.88 1.15 28.97
C CYS A 757 8.89 2.01 28.19
N GLU A 758 10.09 2.20 28.77
CA GLU A 758 11.15 3.04 28.19
C GLU A 758 10.69 4.45 27.77
N GLY A 759 9.73 5.04 28.51
CA GLY A 759 9.16 6.35 28.26
C GLY A 759 8.03 6.39 27.23
N GLY A 760 7.59 5.24 26.73
CA GLY A 760 6.44 5.14 25.80
C GLY A 760 5.10 5.38 26.48
N GLY A 761 5.00 5.05 27.79
CA GLY A 761 3.74 5.09 28.56
C GLY A 761 2.87 3.86 28.30
N MET A 762 3.03 3.22 27.17
CA MET A 762 2.27 2.04 26.73
C MET A 762 3.20 0.90 26.33
N ARG A 763 2.69 -0.32 26.37
CA ARG A 763 3.30 -1.50 25.76
C ARG A 763 2.50 -1.85 24.51
N VAL A 764 3.20 -2.20 23.45
CA VAL A 764 2.60 -2.71 22.21
C VAL A 764 2.68 -4.23 22.26
N ILE A 765 1.54 -4.88 22.16
CA ILE A 765 1.43 -6.32 22.00
C ILE A 765 1.16 -6.57 20.52
N GLU A 766 2.20 -7.05 19.82
CA GLU A 766 2.09 -7.37 18.40
C GLU A 766 1.26 -8.65 18.23
N MET A 767 0.21 -8.56 17.44
CA MET A 767 -0.67 -9.68 17.12
C MET A 767 -0.52 -10.06 15.64
N ASN A 768 -0.08 -11.29 15.35
CA ASN A 768 0.25 -11.73 13.98
C ASN A 768 -0.90 -11.63 12.96
N PHE A 769 -2.16 -11.65 13.39
CA PHE A 769 -3.34 -11.67 12.52
C PHE A 769 -4.39 -10.60 12.86
N LEU A 770 -4.18 -9.85 13.94
CA LEU A 770 -5.07 -8.80 14.44
C LEU A 770 -4.29 -7.49 14.57
N PRO A 771 -4.97 -6.33 14.67
CA PRO A 771 -4.29 -5.07 14.97
C PRO A 771 -3.52 -5.14 16.30
N ASP A 772 -2.36 -4.47 16.35
CA ASP A 772 -1.56 -4.38 17.56
C ASP A 772 -2.36 -3.77 18.70
N VAL A 773 -2.28 -4.37 19.89
CA VAL A 773 -2.96 -3.87 21.09
C VAL A 773 -2.01 -3.00 21.91
N HIS A 774 -2.47 -1.80 22.25
CA HIS A 774 -1.74 -0.85 23.09
C HIS A 774 -2.27 -0.90 24.52
N VAL A 775 -1.46 -1.38 25.48
CA VAL A 775 -1.83 -1.49 26.90
C VAL A 775 -1.02 -0.51 27.73
N HIS A 776 -1.65 0.17 28.69
CA HIS A 776 -0.95 1.05 29.59
C HIS A 776 0.15 0.33 30.38
N CYS A 777 1.28 1.00 30.58
CA CYS A 777 2.39 0.43 31.36
C CYS A 777 2.00 0.33 32.82
N GLU A 778 1.94 -0.88 33.38
CA GLU A 778 1.57 -1.17 34.78
C GLU A 778 2.45 -0.45 35.81
N LYS A 779 3.76 -0.28 35.55
CA LYS A 779 4.70 0.37 36.46
C LYS A 779 4.48 1.89 36.58
N CYS A 780 4.23 2.58 35.49
CA CYS A 780 4.06 4.02 35.48
C CYS A 780 2.63 4.50 35.24
N ASN A 781 1.67 3.60 35.03
CA ASN A 781 0.26 3.89 34.72
C ASN A 781 0.13 4.98 33.65
N GLY A 782 0.84 4.82 32.53
CA GLY A 782 0.83 5.77 31.41
C GLY A 782 1.72 7.01 31.60
N LYS A 783 2.23 7.31 32.81
CA LYS A 783 2.94 8.56 33.13
C LYS A 783 4.31 8.73 32.50
N ARG A 784 4.89 7.71 31.83
CA ARG A 784 6.15 7.75 31.07
C ARG A 784 7.44 7.94 31.89
N TYR A 785 7.38 8.47 33.10
CA TYR A 785 8.52 8.84 33.96
C TYR A 785 8.63 7.95 35.19
N ASN A 786 9.81 7.95 35.79
CA ASN A 786 10.03 7.37 37.10
C ASN A 786 9.47 8.29 38.19
N ARG A 787 9.25 7.73 39.41
CA ARG A 787 8.63 8.41 40.55
C ARG A 787 9.35 9.69 40.96
N GLU A 788 10.69 9.66 40.99
CA GLU A 788 11.50 10.81 41.45
C GLU A 788 11.37 12.02 40.52
N THR A 789 11.26 11.79 39.17
CA THR A 789 11.05 12.88 38.21
C THR A 789 9.66 13.48 38.35
N LEU A 790 8.65 12.66 38.69
CA LEU A 790 7.26 13.11 38.90
C LEU A 790 7.05 13.92 40.18
N GLU A 791 7.97 13.86 41.14
CA GLU A 791 7.93 14.66 42.36
C GLU A 791 8.17 16.17 42.09
N ILE A 792 8.94 16.51 41.05
CA ILE A 792 9.20 17.90 40.67
C ILE A 792 7.91 18.52 40.10
N ARG A 793 7.47 19.64 40.69
CA ARG A 793 6.22 20.28 40.28
C ARG A 793 6.43 21.75 39.91
N TYR A 794 5.83 22.18 38.84
CA TYR A 794 5.68 23.58 38.45
C TYR A 794 4.22 23.98 38.56
N LYS A 795 3.89 25.02 39.38
CA LYS A 795 2.50 25.39 39.71
C LYS A 795 1.63 24.19 40.14
N GLY A 796 2.18 23.29 40.97
CA GLY A 796 1.49 22.11 41.46
C GLY A 796 1.37 20.93 40.49
N LYS A 797 1.79 21.04 39.24
CA LYS A 797 1.72 20.02 38.21
C LYS A 797 3.09 19.37 37.94
N SER A 798 3.13 18.06 37.85
CA SER A 798 4.31 17.31 37.40
C SER A 798 4.45 17.42 35.88
N ILE A 799 5.59 16.98 35.31
CA ILE A 799 5.80 16.99 33.86
C ILE A 799 4.85 16.05 33.11
N SER A 800 4.43 14.95 33.73
CA SER A 800 3.39 14.07 33.18
C SER A 800 2.03 14.77 33.15
N ASP A 801 1.64 15.43 34.27
CA ASP A 801 0.36 16.16 34.31
C ASP A 801 0.30 17.25 33.25
N VAL A 802 1.44 17.85 32.89
CA VAL A 802 1.53 18.83 31.79
C VAL A 802 1.36 18.18 30.43
N LEU A 803 1.90 16.98 30.23
CA LEU A 803 1.69 16.25 28.97
C LEU A 803 0.24 15.78 28.82
N ASP A 804 -0.45 15.52 29.93
CA ASP A 804 -1.85 15.10 29.95
C ASP A 804 -2.84 16.28 29.84
N MET A 805 -2.34 17.53 29.93
CA MET A 805 -3.17 18.73 29.69
C MET A 805 -3.61 18.77 28.22
N THR A 806 -4.86 19.17 28.01
CA THR A 806 -5.33 19.59 26.70
C THR A 806 -4.60 20.87 26.25
N VAL A 807 -4.56 21.13 24.95
CA VAL A 807 -4.00 22.37 24.40
C VAL A 807 -4.69 23.60 25.00
N ASP A 808 -6.01 23.57 25.19
CA ASP A 808 -6.77 24.67 25.80
C ASP A 808 -6.31 24.95 27.27
N GLU A 809 -6.20 23.91 28.07
CA GLU A 809 -5.69 24.03 29.46
C GLU A 809 -4.24 24.51 29.48
N ALA A 810 -3.42 24.01 28.55
CA ALA A 810 -2.03 24.40 28.47
C ALA A 810 -1.83 25.85 28.02
N VAL A 811 -2.70 26.39 27.17
CA VAL A 811 -2.71 27.82 26.80
C VAL A 811 -2.92 28.69 28.05
N GLU A 812 -3.87 28.35 28.89
CA GLU A 812 -4.13 29.06 30.16
C GLU A 812 -2.97 28.90 31.16
N PHE A 813 -2.48 27.67 31.33
CA PHE A 813 -1.42 27.34 32.28
C PHE A 813 -0.08 28.04 31.95
N PHE A 814 0.29 28.12 30.65
CA PHE A 814 1.53 28.72 30.18
C PHE A 814 1.40 30.19 29.77
N GLN A 815 0.27 30.83 29.97
CA GLN A 815 0.07 32.27 29.66
C GLN A 815 1.23 33.17 30.16
N PRO A 816 1.81 32.95 31.37
CA PRO A 816 2.92 33.76 31.85
C PRO A 816 4.30 33.39 31.23
N VAL A 817 4.35 32.39 30.37
CA VAL A 817 5.61 31.91 29.74
C VAL A 817 5.54 32.11 28.22
N PRO A 818 5.91 33.31 27.70
CA PRO A 818 5.62 33.70 26.31
C PRO A 818 6.16 32.75 25.23
N PHE A 819 7.32 32.15 25.43
CA PHE A 819 7.93 31.25 24.45
C PHE A 819 7.14 29.95 24.29
N ILE A 820 6.63 29.39 25.37
CA ILE A 820 5.78 28.18 25.36
C ILE A 820 4.38 28.55 24.88
N TYR A 821 3.81 29.60 25.43
CA TYR A 821 2.45 30.08 25.13
C TYR A 821 2.24 30.30 23.62
N ARG A 822 3.17 31.03 22.95
CA ARG A 822 3.04 31.31 21.51
C ARG A 822 2.93 30.06 20.67
N LYS A 823 3.73 29.02 20.95
CA LYS A 823 3.75 27.78 20.21
C LYS A 823 2.50 26.93 20.47
N ILE A 824 2.02 26.89 21.72
CA ILE A 824 0.80 26.15 22.08
C ILE A 824 -0.43 26.86 21.51
N LYS A 825 -0.46 28.20 21.53
CA LYS A 825 -1.56 29.01 21.00
C LYS A 825 -1.84 28.72 19.52
N VAL A 826 -0.80 28.46 18.73
CA VAL A 826 -0.97 28.10 17.32
C VAL A 826 -1.71 26.77 17.15
N LEU A 827 -1.48 25.78 18.04
CA LEU A 827 -2.25 24.54 18.05
C LEU A 827 -3.75 24.77 18.35
N GLN A 828 -4.06 25.70 19.26
CA GLN A 828 -5.44 26.10 19.53
C GLN A 828 -6.06 26.80 18.31
N ASP A 829 -5.31 27.69 17.65
CA ASP A 829 -5.76 28.47 16.49
C ASP A 829 -6.10 27.58 15.28
N VAL A 830 -5.48 26.39 15.13
CA VAL A 830 -5.83 25.40 14.10
C VAL A 830 -6.96 24.45 14.53
N GLY A 831 -7.66 24.73 15.66
CA GLY A 831 -8.79 23.94 16.13
C GLY A 831 -8.40 22.65 16.88
N LEU A 832 -7.17 22.53 17.38
CA LEU A 832 -6.69 21.37 18.16
C LEU A 832 -6.69 21.61 19.67
N GLY A 833 -7.61 22.46 20.17
CA GLY A 833 -7.72 22.78 21.59
C GLY A 833 -7.97 21.58 22.50
N TYR A 834 -8.62 20.56 21.98
CA TYR A 834 -9.06 19.36 22.70
C TYR A 834 -8.01 18.27 22.84
N ILE A 835 -6.99 18.20 21.97
CA ILE A 835 -5.95 17.15 22.05
C ILE A 835 -5.03 17.40 23.24
N THR A 836 -4.44 16.33 23.82
CA THR A 836 -3.44 16.49 24.88
C THR A 836 -2.05 16.74 24.30
N LEU A 837 -1.22 17.52 25.03
CA LEU A 837 0.15 17.83 24.60
C LEU A 837 1.01 16.58 24.39
N GLY A 838 0.78 15.55 25.22
CA GLY A 838 1.49 14.28 25.21
C GLY A 838 0.78 13.16 24.43
N GLN A 839 -0.31 13.44 23.71
CA GLN A 839 -1.04 12.44 22.94
C GLN A 839 -0.11 11.72 21.97
N SER A 840 -0.14 10.39 21.95
CA SER A 840 0.73 9.60 21.08
C SER A 840 0.43 9.89 19.61
N ALA A 841 1.48 10.00 18.79
CA ALA A 841 1.34 10.19 17.34
C ALA A 841 0.51 9.11 16.65
N VAL A 842 0.54 7.88 17.18
CA VAL A 842 -0.19 6.73 16.61
C VAL A 842 -1.69 6.75 16.93
N THR A 843 -2.12 7.55 17.91
CA THR A 843 -3.54 7.70 18.28
C THR A 843 -4.21 8.92 17.62
N LEU A 844 -3.42 9.82 17.01
CA LEU A 844 -3.97 10.96 16.27
C LEU A 844 -4.64 10.48 14.97
N SER A 845 -5.77 11.08 14.62
CA SER A 845 -6.35 10.93 13.28
C SER A 845 -5.46 11.57 12.22
N GLY A 846 -5.65 11.20 10.93
CA GLY A 846 -4.91 11.79 9.82
C GLY A 846 -5.05 13.32 9.77
N GLY A 847 -6.27 13.83 9.92
CA GLY A 847 -6.53 15.27 9.94
C GLY A 847 -5.94 15.98 11.18
N GLU A 848 -5.92 15.36 12.36
CA GLU A 848 -5.24 15.91 13.53
C GLU A 848 -3.72 16.01 13.32
N ALA A 849 -3.10 14.93 12.80
CA ALA A 849 -1.68 14.92 12.49
C ALA A 849 -1.32 16.02 11.48
N GLN A 850 -2.12 16.21 10.45
CA GLN A 850 -1.96 17.25 9.44
C GLN A 850 -2.06 18.65 10.04
N ARG A 851 -3.04 18.91 10.91
CA ARG A 851 -3.18 20.20 11.62
C ARG A 851 -2.03 20.46 12.59
N VAL A 852 -1.47 19.45 13.25
CA VAL A 852 -0.24 19.59 14.05
C VAL A 852 0.95 20.00 13.16
N LYS A 853 1.09 19.43 11.96
CA LYS A 853 2.13 19.83 10.99
C LYS A 853 1.92 21.29 10.57
N LEU A 854 0.69 21.65 10.21
CA LEU A 854 0.34 23.01 9.80
C LEU A 854 0.63 24.04 10.92
N SER A 855 0.30 23.72 12.19
CA SER A 855 0.59 24.59 13.32
C SER A 855 2.09 24.87 13.49
N THR A 856 2.91 23.86 13.24
CA THR A 856 4.37 23.99 13.33
C THR A 856 4.91 24.99 12.30
N GLU A 857 4.37 24.98 11.07
CA GLU A 857 4.79 25.89 10.01
C GLU A 857 4.29 27.33 10.25
N LEU A 858 3.07 27.49 10.76
CA LEU A 858 2.53 28.80 11.16
C LEU A 858 3.36 29.50 12.25
N GLY A 859 3.95 28.70 13.16
CA GLY A 859 4.80 29.20 14.24
C GLY A 859 6.19 29.67 13.79
N LYS A 860 6.61 29.37 12.55
CA LYS A 860 7.92 29.78 12.01
C LYS A 860 7.83 31.16 11.33
N LYS A 861 8.98 31.86 11.27
CA LYS A 861 9.13 33.01 10.39
C LYS A 861 9.16 32.52 8.95
N ASP A 862 8.33 33.10 8.11
CA ASP A 862 8.31 32.83 6.68
C ASP A 862 8.89 34.00 5.86
N THR A 863 9.23 33.74 4.61
CA THR A 863 9.82 34.69 3.68
C THR A 863 8.78 35.27 2.71
N GLY A 864 7.54 34.77 2.73
CA GLY A 864 6.50 35.09 1.76
C GLY A 864 6.74 34.48 0.36
N LYS A 865 7.67 33.51 0.25
CA LYS A 865 7.99 32.78 -0.98
C LYS A 865 7.88 31.26 -0.82
N THR A 866 7.25 30.81 0.26
CA THR A 866 7.09 29.37 0.54
C THR A 866 5.92 28.82 -0.27
N PHE A 867 6.12 27.66 -0.86
CA PHE A 867 5.09 26.90 -1.57
C PHE A 867 4.59 25.76 -0.67
N TYR A 868 3.37 25.88 -0.19
CA TYR A 868 2.72 24.85 0.65
C TYR A 868 1.87 23.94 -0.23
N ILE A 869 1.95 22.63 0.01
CA ILE A 869 1.11 21.61 -0.62
C ILE A 869 0.35 20.90 0.48
N LEU A 870 -0.99 20.96 0.44
CA LEU A 870 -1.88 20.30 1.37
C LEU A 870 -2.71 19.24 0.63
N ASP A 871 -2.72 18.02 1.14
CA ASP A 871 -3.48 16.91 0.56
C ASP A 871 -4.71 16.63 1.43
N GLU A 872 -5.91 16.92 0.88
CA GLU A 872 -7.23 16.74 1.49
C GLU A 872 -7.31 17.21 2.97
N PRO A 873 -7.01 18.49 3.26
CA PRO A 873 -6.90 18.96 4.65
C PRO A 873 -8.23 19.05 5.39
N THR A 874 -9.38 18.87 4.73
CA THR A 874 -10.70 18.88 5.37
C THR A 874 -11.17 17.51 5.86
N THR A 875 -10.34 16.50 5.65
CA THR A 875 -10.63 15.13 6.10
C THR A 875 -10.93 15.06 7.59
N GLY A 876 -12.07 14.47 7.95
CA GLY A 876 -12.50 14.33 9.35
C GLY A 876 -12.93 15.63 10.04
N LEU A 877 -13.19 16.68 9.28
CA LEU A 877 -13.58 17.98 9.81
C LEU A 877 -15.08 18.25 9.68
N HIS A 878 -15.67 18.68 10.79
CA HIS A 878 -17.00 19.28 10.78
C HIS A 878 -16.96 20.66 10.07
N PHE A 879 -18.06 21.13 9.50
CA PHE A 879 -18.18 22.42 8.79
C PHE A 879 -17.57 23.61 9.55
N GLN A 880 -17.72 23.67 10.88
CA GLN A 880 -17.13 24.69 11.70
C GLN A 880 -15.59 24.62 11.72
N ASP A 881 -15.03 23.41 11.76
CA ASP A 881 -13.58 23.21 11.78
C ASP A 881 -12.97 23.57 10.43
N ILE A 882 -13.70 23.30 9.32
CA ILE A 882 -13.31 23.72 7.96
C ILE A 882 -13.15 25.24 7.89
N LYS A 883 -14.08 26.00 8.48
CA LYS A 883 -13.98 27.44 8.52
C LYS A 883 -12.71 27.92 9.24
N HIS A 884 -12.40 27.33 10.40
CA HIS A 884 -11.17 27.66 11.13
C HIS A 884 -9.91 27.30 10.33
N LEU A 885 -9.91 26.17 9.63
CA LEU A 885 -8.81 25.78 8.75
C LEU A 885 -8.61 26.80 7.61
N LEU A 886 -9.70 27.24 6.97
CA LEU A 886 -9.63 28.25 5.90
C LEU A 886 -9.09 29.59 6.42
N ASP A 887 -9.52 30.06 7.61
CA ASP A 887 -8.98 31.26 8.25
C ASP A 887 -7.44 31.16 8.48
N VAL A 888 -6.95 29.96 8.72
CA VAL A 888 -5.51 29.69 8.88
C VAL A 888 -4.78 29.69 7.56
N ILE A 889 -5.34 29.03 6.54
CA ILE A 889 -4.79 29.01 5.17
C ILE A 889 -4.74 30.43 4.60
N ASP A 890 -5.79 31.21 4.78
CA ASP A 890 -5.84 32.60 4.35
C ASP A 890 -4.72 33.46 4.95
N LYS A 891 -4.42 33.29 6.25
CA LYS A 891 -3.28 33.96 6.90
C LYS A 891 -1.93 33.58 6.27
N LEU A 892 -1.75 32.35 5.79
CA LEU A 892 -0.52 31.95 5.09
C LEU A 892 -0.43 32.62 3.73
N VAL A 893 -1.52 32.66 2.95
CA VAL A 893 -1.57 33.31 1.65
C VAL A 893 -1.38 34.81 1.76
N ASP A 894 -2.01 35.45 2.75
CA ASP A 894 -1.92 36.92 2.99
C ASP A 894 -0.50 37.37 3.36
N ARG A 895 0.36 36.46 3.85
CA ARG A 895 1.79 36.72 4.05
C ARG A 895 2.62 36.63 2.77
N GLY A 896 1.99 36.37 1.61
CA GLY A 896 2.63 36.30 0.30
C GLY A 896 2.97 34.88 -0.17
N ASN A 897 2.73 33.86 0.65
CA ASN A 897 2.98 32.47 0.30
C ASN A 897 2.00 31.93 -0.73
N THR A 898 2.37 30.87 -1.42
CA THR A 898 1.48 30.11 -2.28
C THR A 898 0.99 28.87 -1.53
N VAL A 899 -0.31 28.66 -1.49
CA VAL A 899 -0.90 27.45 -0.89
C VAL A 899 -1.67 26.69 -1.96
N LEU A 900 -1.20 25.48 -2.25
CA LEU A 900 -1.85 24.55 -3.16
C LEU A 900 -2.55 23.47 -2.33
N VAL A 901 -3.83 23.24 -2.60
CA VAL A 901 -4.66 22.27 -1.87
C VAL A 901 -5.29 21.31 -2.86
N ILE A 902 -5.13 20.01 -2.64
CA ILE A 902 -5.89 18.96 -3.32
C ILE A 902 -7.17 18.77 -2.51
N GLU A 903 -8.36 18.98 -3.12
CA GLU A 903 -9.62 18.95 -2.38
C GLU A 903 -10.83 18.52 -3.21
N HIS A 904 -11.81 17.95 -2.48
CA HIS A 904 -13.11 17.55 -3.01
C HIS A 904 -14.28 18.30 -2.35
N ASN A 905 -14.03 18.96 -1.21
CA ASN A 905 -15.04 19.66 -0.45
C ASN A 905 -15.46 20.97 -1.15
N MET A 906 -16.76 21.10 -1.46
CA MET A 906 -17.28 22.25 -2.20
C MET A 906 -17.17 23.56 -1.43
N ASP A 907 -17.23 23.52 -0.09
CA ASP A 907 -17.05 24.70 0.75
C ASP A 907 -15.64 25.29 0.66
N VAL A 908 -14.64 24.44 0.42
CA VAL A 908 -13.25 24.88 0.17
C VAL A 908 -13.06 25.31 -1.27
N ILE A 909 -13.64 24.57 -2.21
CA ILE A 909 -13.50 24.87 -3.65
C ILE A 909 -14.07 26.25 -3.98
N LYS A 910 -15.22 26.62 -3.41
CA LYS A 910 -15.87 27.92 -3.68
C LYS A 910 -15.07 29.15 -3.17
N VAL A 911 -14.13 28.97 -2.22
CA VAL A 911 -13.31 30.07 -1.68
C VAL A 911 -11.94 30.23 -2.34
N ALA A 912 -11.55 29.33 -3.26
CA ALA A 912 -10.27 29.36 -3.95
C ALA A 912 -10.02 30.64 -4.77
N ASP A 913 -8.78 31.09 -4.86
CA ASP A 913 -8.38 32.16 -5.78
C ASP A 913 -8.16 31.65 -7.21
N HIS A 914 -7.76 30.36 -7.33
CA HIS A 914 -7.49 29.70 -8.60
C HIS A 914 -7.78 28.21 -8.50
N ILE A 915 -8.41 27.65 -9.52
CA ILE A 915 -8.72 26.22 -9.61
C ILE A 915 -8.04 25.62 -10.82
N ILE A 916 -7.53 24.41 -10.67
CA ILE A 916 -7.08 23.55 -11.75
C ILE A 916 -7.89 22.25 -11.63
N ASP A 917 -8.79 22.01 -12.57
CA ASP A 917 -9.70 20.86 -12.58
C ASP A 917 -9.20 19.80 -13.55
N ILE A 918 -9.03 18.57 -13.06
CA ILE A 918 -8.46 17.43 -13.79
C ILE A 918 -9.54 16.36 -13.99
N GLY A 919 -9.71 15.92 -15.22
CA GLY A 919 -10.75 14.96 -15.56
C GLY A 919 -10.66 14.45 -17.00
N PRO A 920 -11.85 14.15 -17.59
CA PRO A 920 -13.19 14.16 -17.00
C PRO A 920 -13.50 13.01 -16.07
N GLU A 921 -12.89 11.83 -16.29
CA GLU A 921 -13.11 10.61 -15.52
C GLU A 921 -11.87 10.20 -14.70
N GLY A 922 -11.95 9.10 -13.97
CA GLY A 922 -10.81 8.45 -13.33
C GLY A 922 -10.09 7.48 -14.28
N GLY A 923 -8.83 7.10 -13.96
CA GLY A 923 -8.07 6.14 -14.75
C GLY A 923 -7.76 6.64 -16.17
N ASP A 924 -7.85 5.75 -17.16
CA ASP A 924 -7.52 6.05 -18.56
C ASP A 924 -8.41 7.13 -19.20
N GLY A 925 -9.63 7.30 -18.69
CA GLY A 925 -10.55 8.37 -19.13
C GLY A 925 -10.23 9.75 -18.55
N GLY A 926 -9.26 9.85 -17.63
CA GLY A 926 -8.84 11.08 -16.95
C GLY A 926 -7.53 11.66 -17.50
N GLY A 927 -6.80 12.33 -16.62
CA GLY A 927 -5.44 12.79 -16.90
C GLY A 927 -5.33 14.02 -17.82
N ARG A 928 -6.42 14.77 -17.99
CA ARG A 928 -6.45 16.02 -18.79
C ARG A 928 -6.84 17.20 -17.93
N ILE A 929 -6.32 18.38 -18.21
CA ILE A 929 -6.80 19.61 -17.58
C ILE A 929 -8.07 20.05 -18.30
N LEU A 930 -9.17 20.10 -17.57
CA LEU A 930 -10.46 20.57 -18.07
C LEU A 930 -10.60 22.08 -17.95
N PHE A 931 -10.00 22.65 -16.90
CA PHE A 931 -10.12 24.07 -16.62
C PHE A 931 -8.96 24.58 -15.77
N GLU A 932 -8.52 25.80 -16.03
CA GLU A 932 -7.64 26.62 -15.20
C GLU A 932 -8.23 28.01 -15.06
N GLY A 933 -8.52 28.50 -13.86
CA GLY A 933 -9.09 29.81 -13.65
C GLY A 933 -9.77 30.04 -12.33
N GLN A 934 -10.70 30.98 -12.27
CA GLN A 934 -11.48 31.28 -11.06
C GLN A 934 -12.68 30.33 -10.90
N PRO A 935 -13.15 30.05 -9.66
CA PRO A 935 -14.31 29.20 -9.44
C PRO A 935 -15.57 29.59 -10.20
N GLU A 936 -15.80 30.88 -10.37
CA GLU A 936 -16.94 31.45 -11.09
C GLU A 936 -16.94 31.10 -12.58
N ASP A 937 -15.78 30.87 -13.17
CA ASP A 937 -15.65 30.48 -14.57
C ASP A 937 -15.71 28.97 -14.77
N LEU A 938 -15.29 28.19 -13.77
CA LEU A 938 -15.40 26.71 -13.79
C LEU A 938 -16.85 26.26 -14.00
N ILE A 939 -17.84 26.94 -13.39
CA ILE A 939 -19.26 26.58 -13.49
C ILE A 939 -19.75 26.47 -14.94
N LYS A 940 -19.07 27.15 -15.88
CA LYS A 940 -19.43 27.17 -17.31
C LYS A 940 -18.96 25.92 -18.06
N VAL A 941 -18.08 25.11 -17.46
CA VAL A 941 -17.46 23.93 -18.09
C VAL A 941 -18.37 22.71 -17.94
N LYS A 942 -19.02 22.31 -19.01
CA LYS A 942 -20.02 21.22 -19.00
C LYS A 942 -19.41 19.83 -18.75
N GLU A 943 -18.15 19.63 -19.11
CA GLU A 943 -17.44 18.35 -18.97
C GLU A 943 -16.95 18.09 -17.54
N SER A 944 -16.91 19.14 -16.71
CA SER A 944 -16.43 19.05 -15.32
C SER A 944 -17.57 18.61 -14.39
N PHE A 945 -17.36 17.51 -13.69
CA PHE A 945 -18.26 17.11 -12.60
C PHE A 945 -18.16 18.07 -11.41
N THR A 946 -16.99 18.60 -11.11
CA THR A 946 -16.79 19.63 -10.07
C THR A 946 -17.65 20.85 -10.35
N ALA A 947 -17.70 21.31 -11.61
CA ALA A 947 -18.53 22.45 -12.03
C ALA A 947 -20.02 22.25 -11.73
N LYS A 948 -20.53 21.04 -11.98
CA LYS A 948 -21.93 20.68 -11.77
C LYS A 948 -22.35 20.85 -10.30
N TYR A 949 -21.51 20.35 -9.37
CA TYR A 949 -21.81 20.45 -7.94
C TYR A 949 -21.53 21.85 -7.39
N LEU A 950 -20.46 22.51 -7.86
CA LEU A 950 -20.12 23.87 -7.45
C LEU A 950 -21.20 24.90 -7.84
N GLN A 951 -21.93 24.67 -8.91
CA GLN A 951 -23.03 25.55 -9.33
C GLN A 951 -24.13 25.68 -8.25
N ALA A 952 -24.35 24.64 -7.47
CA ALA A 952 -25.34 24.67 -6.38
C ALA A 952 -24.89 25.57 -5.21
N GLU A 953 -23.59 25.70 -4.97
CA GLU A 953 -23.01 26.49 -3.88
C GLU A 953 -22.96 28.00 -4.17
N PHE A 954 -23.12 28.41 -5.43
CA PHE A 954 -23.17 29.81 -5.85
C PHE A 954 -24.60 30.36 -6.01
N LYS A 955 -25.61 29.49 -5.90
CA LYS A 955 -27.02 29.88 -5.86
C LYS A 955 -27.46 30.25 -4.45
#